data_867ca8ee01d1d6f0f98d97709766d1f4
#
_entry.id   867ca8ee01d1d6f0f98d97709766d1f4
#
_cell.length_a   1.000
_cell.length_b   1.000
_cell.length_c   1.000
_cell.angle_alpha   90.00
_cell.angle_beta   90.00
_cell.angle_gamma   90.00
#
_symmetry.space_group_name_H-M   'P 1'
#
loop_
_entity.id
_entity.type
_entity.pdbx_description
1 polymer ?
#
loop_
_entity_poly.entity_id
_entity_poly.type
_entity_poly.pdbx_seq_one_letter_code
_entity_poly.pdbx_strand_id
1 'polypeptide(L)'
;MAPLEPQKKVLVATEFLSSDHGEIGCENCHGGDAESSEKAAAHDGLVTRPSLSDPENACGDCHEDIAVSAKKSLHTTVAPFTNILKRRAQPDKHKIVEMGLERHCNQCHTSCGGCHISRPDAVGSGLINGHQFKARSDLLNQCVACHGSRVGNEYLGKRGQGDVHAQKANMGCVSCHGAEEMHAAAPADIKGRYHLKEAARCTDCHKTLKNGQIRNHNIHIGKVQCQVCHSQSYTNCYSCHTGTDSKGLPFYINQKDVEDMKIGLAYEADAPDAAFNFMLVRHIPIDPKLFDAYEKNIFTGFDKIPTWKRASPHNIQRKTWQTATCNHCHGNRDLFLSAQDLLDYEVNANRQVVVSDIRLPAKVTDSGVLDVDTSRVKTSRVVDAQWLNDNLDKPNLTVVDARTEDAYEKEHIPGAVSLDPMKNGKLRWPWGAATPQELYEPGKMAGVFGEKGISADDHIVVYDDDGWTAAFLLSVLDYCGAENIAFLKGGINTWRRLDHRTTTDLPLIKPSVFKVDAKSQFIVDNAFVRKNLDNFSVAIVDVRTLDQSKKLAKHARALSFGSIPGSIKFPIYGLMMDHAELKPPEQLLWDLKNRGITPDKTIVITCNTGAWAGAGFFMLRYLGYPDVRMHDAAWVGWEAFVRYPGCGY
;
A
#
# COMPACT_ATOMS: atom_id res chain seq x y z
N MET A 1 -13.51 1.88 -2.82
CA MET A 1 -14.88 2.26 -2.31
C MET A 1 -15.89 1.79 -3.34
N ALA A 2 -16.97 1.09 -2.91
CA ALA A 2 -17.99 0.62 -3.84
C ALA A 2 -18.78 1.81 -4.43
N PRO A 3 -19.16 1.78 -5.71
CA PRO A 3 -20.06 2.76 -6.31
C PRO A 3 -21.40 2.79 -5.55
N LEU A 4 -22.03 3.97 -5.47
CA LEU A 4 -23.39 4.07 -4.96
C LEU A 4 -24.38 3.55 -6.01
N GLU A 5 -25.45 2.94 -5.55
CA GLU A 5 -26.60 2.61 -6.40
C GLU A 5 -27.13 3.89 -7.09
N PRO A 6 -27.55 3.82 -8.36
CA PRO A 6 -27.96 5.00 -9.13
C PRO A 6 -28.98 5.89 -8.40
N GLN A 7 -29.96 5.30 -7.76
CA GLN A 7 -30.99 6.04 -7.00
C GLN A 7 -30.40 6.77 -5.76
N LYS A 8 -29.44 6.15 -5.08
CA LYS A 8 -28.76 6.76 -3.92
C LYS A 8 -27.86 7.93 -4.29
N LYS A 9 -27.49 8.08 -5.56
CA LYS A 9 -26.65 9.18 -6.02
C LYS A 9 -27.40 10.52 -6.08
N VAL A 10 -28.70 10.47 -6.24
CA VAL A 10 -29.54 11.67 -6.48
C VAL A 10 -30.68 11.85 -5.48
N LEU A 11 -30.78 10.95 -4.51
CA LEU A 11 -31.85 11.01 -3.50
C LEU A 11 -31.61 12.17 -2.55
N VAL A 12 -32.56 13.08 -2.48
CA VAL A 12 -32.64 14.12 -1.46
C VAL A 12 -33.53 13.64 -0.32
N ALA A 13 -33.00 13.59 0.89
CA ALA A 13 -33.75 13.16 2.06
C ALA A 13 -34.71 14.28 2.54
N THR A 14 -35.86 13.90 3.08
CA THR A 14 -36.85 14.85 3.59
C THR A 14 -36.30 15.72 4.73
N GLU A 15 -35.36 15.19 5.52
CA GLU A 15 -34.67 15.91 6.59
C GLU A 15 -33.84 17.08 6.09
N PHE A 16 -33.39 17.03 4.82
CA PHE A 16 -32.69 18.15 4.22
C PHE A 16 -33.57 19.39 4.10
N LEU A 17 -34.85 19.22 3.76
CA LEU A 17 -35.78 20.32 3.50
C LEU A 17 -36.05 21.19 4.78
N SER A 18 -35.80 20.65 5.96
CA SER A 18 -35.90 21.35 7.24
C SER A 18 -34.54 21.81 7.80
N SER A 19 -33.48 21.73 7.00
CA SER A 19 -32.16 22.27 7.36
C SER A 19 -32.00 23.72 6.90
N ASP A 20 -31.05 24.44 7.51
CA ASP A 20 -30.73 25.83 7.12
C ASP A 20 -30.49 25.99 5.61
N HIS A 21 -29.88 24.98 4.97
CA HIS A 21 -29.64 24.95 3.53
C HIS A 21 -30.88 24.54 2.73
N GLY A 22 -31.76 23.74 3.29
CA GLY A 22 -33.00 23.32 2.62
C GLY A 22 -34.07 24.40 2.62
N GLU A 23 -34.10 25.25 3.67
CA GLU A 23 -35.07 26.33 3.83
C GLU A 23 -34.87 27.47 2.82
N ILE A 24 -33.66 27.65 2.28
CA ILE A 24 -33.37 28.67 1.25
C ILE A 24 -33.89 28.32 -0.16
N GLY A 25 -34.40 27.11 -0.38
CA GLY A 25 -34.90 26.65 -1.68
C GLY A 25 -33.84 26.07 -2.61
N CYS A 26 -34.28 25.17 -3.48
CA CYS A 26 -33.38 24.49 -4.43
C CYS A 26 -32.83 25.44 -5.49
N GLU A 27 -33.65 26.35 -5.94
CA GLU A 27 -33.37 27.31 -7.02
C GLU A 27 -32.26 28.30 -6.66
N ASN A 28 -32.12 28.67 -5.41
CA ASN A 28 -31.06 29.58 -4.97
C ASN A 28 -29.65 29.00 -5.17
N CYS A 29 -29.52 27.67 -5.14
CA CYS A 29 -28.23 27.01 -5.43
C CYS A 29 -28.17 26.43 -6.85
N HIS A 30 -29.28 25.87 -7.32
CA HIS A 30 -29.30 25.11 -8.58
C HIS A 30 -29.83 25.91 -9.78
N GLY A 31 -30.37 27.09 -9.58
CA GLY A 31 -31.07 27.83 -10.65
C GLY A 31 -32.40 27.15 -11.04
N GLY A 32 -32.93 27.51 -12.18
CA GLY A 32 -34.27 27.09 -12.60
C GLY A 32 -35.35 28.06 -12.16
N ASP A 33 -36.62 27.73 -12.43
CA ASP A 33 -37.79 28.50 -12.06
C ASP A 33 -38.73 27.66 -11.20
N ALA A 34 -38.70 27.90 -9.89
CA ALA A 34 -39.51 27.18 -8.91
C ALA A 34 -41.03 27.51 -8.99
N GLU A 35 -41.39 28.60 -9.62
CA GLU A 35 -42.79 29.05 -9.83
C GLU A 35 -43.44 28.38 -11.05
N SER A 36 -42.64 27.79 -11.93
CA SER A 36 -43.13 27.18 -13.15
C SER A 36 -43.66 25.77 -12.95
N SER A 37 -44.88 25.49 -13.40
CA SER A 37 -45.45 24.13 -13.47
C SER A 37 -45.01 23.35 -14.73
N GLU A 38 -44.42 24.03 -15.71
CA GLU A 38 -43.95 23.45 -16.96
C GLU A 38 -42.51 22.96 -16.80
N LYS A 39 -42.30 21.64 -16.97
CA LYS A 39 -41.00 21.02 -16.75
C LYS A 39 -39.84 21.69 -17.49
N ALA A 40 -40.03 22.09 -18.75
CA ALA A 40 -38.99 22.72 -19.56
C ALA A 40 -38.58 24.08 -18.98
N ALA A 41 -39.56 24.91 -18.59
CA ALA A 41 -39.33 26.21 -18.01
C ALA A 41 -38.75 26.10 -16.59
N ALA A 42 -39.28 25.20 -15.75
CA ALA A 42 -38.77 24.96 -14.41
C ALA A 42 -37.29 24.54 -14.37
N HIS A 43 -36.80 23.90 -15.46
CA HIS A 43 -35.40 23.45 -15.54
C HIS A 43 -34.52 24.29 -16.46
N ASP A 44 -35.04 25.42 -16.98
CA ASP A 44 -34.22 26.34 -17.78
C ASP A 44 -33.17 27.00 -16.89
N GLY A 45 -31.91 26.93 -17.30
CA GLY A 45 -30.78 27.41 -16.49
C GLY A 45 -30.40 26.54 -15.30
N LEU A 46 -30.96 25.30 -15.16
CA LEU A 46 -30.64 24.42 -14.06
C LEU A 46 -29.16 24.00 -14.06
N VAL A 47 -28.50 24.21 -12.92
CA VAL A 47 -27.12 23.81 -12.66
C VAL A 47 -27.11 22.58 -11.75
N THR A 48 -26.76 21.44 -12.29
CA THR A 48 -26.76 20.18 -11.52
C THR A 48 -25.65 20.09 -10.46
N ARG A 49 -24.58 20.88 -10.63
CA ARG A 49 -23.39 20.86 -9.75
C ARG A 49 -22.91 22.29 -9.44
N PRO A 50 -23.70 23.08 -8.73
CA PRO A 50 -23.43 24.51 -8.53
C PRO A 50 -22.10 24.76 -7.79
N SER A 51 -21.76 23.93 -6.82
CA SER A 51 -20.48 24.04 -6.10
C SER A 51 -19.23 23.83 -6.96
N LEU A 52 -19.35 23.26 -8.15
CA LEU A 52 -18.27 23.05 -9.11
C LEU A 52 -18.23 24.13 -10.18
N SER A 53 -19.39 24.45 -10.78
CA SER A 53 -19.50 25.36 -11.91
C SER A 53 -19.52 26.83 -11.49
N ASP A 54 -20.14 27.14 -10.37
CA ASP A 54 -20.27 28.51 -9.86
C ASP A 54 -20.37 28.57 -8.33
N PRO A 55 -19.26 28.26 -7.63
CA PRO A 55 -19.25 28.21 -6.17
C PRO A 55 -19.43 29.59 -5.53
N GLU A 56 -19.11 30.69 -6.21
CA GLU A 56 -19.25 32.05 -5.68
C GLU A 56 -20.73 32.43 -5.59
N ASN A 57 -21.52 32.17 -6.63
CA ASN A 57 -22.97 32.45 -6.57
C ASN A 57 -23.73 31.41 -5.73
N ALA A 58 -23.34 30.14 -5.77
CA ALA A 58 -24.06 29.09 -5.07
C ALA A 58 -23.79 29.04 -3.54
N CYS A 59 -22.62 29.48 -3.10
CA CYS A 59 -22.18 29.38 -1.70
C CYS A 59 -21.73 30.74 -1.15
N GLY A 60 -21.27 31.64 -2.00
CA GLY A 60 -20.60 32.87 -1.62
C GLY A 60 -21.52 33.90 -0.96
N ASP A 61 -22.81 33.93 -1.23
CA ASP A 61 -23.75 34.85 -0.61
C ASP A 61 -23.78 34.73 0.93
N CYS A 62 -23.52 33.51 1.45
CA CYS A 62 -23.46 33.26 2.90
C CYS A 62 -22.03 32.93 3.36
N HIS A 63 -21.16 32.42 2.50
CA HIS A 63 -19.79 31.96 2.79
C HIS A 63 -18.75 32.73 1.96
N GLU A 64 -18.90 34.07 1.82
CA GLU A 64 -18.12 34.89 0.89
C GLU A 64 -16.59 34.69 1.01
N ASP A 65 -16.01 34.90 2.20
CA ASP A 65 -14.57 34.80 2.43
C ASP A 65 -14.03 33.40 2.13
N ILE A 66 -14.81 32.38 2.48
CA ILE A 66 -14.44 30.96 2.26
C ILE A 66 -14.55 30.62 0.78
N ALA A 67 -15.60 31.04 0.07
CA ALA A 67 -15.80 30.75 -1.34
C ALA A 67 -14.68 31.34 -2.20
N VAL A 68 -14.32 32.61 -1.94
CA VAL A 68 -13.23 33.31 -2.64
C VAL A 68 -11.87 32.67 -2.39
N SER A 69 -11.56 32.30 -1.15
CA SER A 69 -10.26 31.68 -0.81
C SER A 69 -10.17 30.23 -1.28
N ALA A 70 -11.22 29.43 -1.06
CA ALA A 70 -11.28 28.02 -1.44
C ALA A 70 -11.13 27.80 -2.95
N LYS A 71 -11.62 28.69 -3.79
CA LYS A 71 -11.43 28.68 -5.25
C LYS A 71 -9.95 28.67 -5.64
N LYS A 72 -9.08 29.25 -4.81
CA LYS A 72 -7.63 29.33 -4.98
C LYS A 72 -6.90 28.29 -4.14
N SER A 73 -7.61 27.41 -3.41
CA SER A 73 -6.98 26.40 -2.54
C SER A 73 -6.26 25.32 -3.33
N LEU A 74 -5.41 24.56 -2.63
CA LEU A 74 -4.68 23.43 -3.23
C LEU A 74 -5.63 22.35 -3.76
N HIS A 75 -6.76 22.14 -3.11
CA HIS A 75 -7.73 21.12 -3.49
C HIS A 75 -8.54 21.50 -4.73
N THR A 76 -8.77 22.79 -4.93
CA THR A 76 -9.48 23.28 -6.12
C THR A 76 -8.55 23.41 -7.32
N THR A 77 -7.34 23.92 -7.11
CA THR A 77 -6.42 24.25 -8.20
C THR A 77 -5.46 23.13 -8.57
N VAL A 78 -5.12 22.23 -7.63
CA VAL A 78 -3.99 21.28 -7.69
C VAL A 78 -2.69 21.94 -8.23
N ALA A 79 -2.51 23.23 -7.94
CA ALA A 79 -1.45 24.07 -8.49
C ALA A 79 -0.04 23.49 -8.35
N PRO A 80 0.37 22.87 -7.20
CA PRO A 80 1.72 22.31 -7.11
C PRO A 80 2.01 21.25 -8.15
N PHE A 81 1.02 20.42 -8.48
CA PHE A 81 1.17 19.37 -9.47
C PHE A 81 1.35 19.95 -10.89
N THR A 82 0.50 20.89 -11.25
CA THR A 82 0.58 21.62 -12.53
C THR A 82 1.91 22.38 -12.64
N ASN A 83 2.30 23.10 -11.60
CA ASN A 83 3.51 23.92 -11.60
C ASN A 83 4.80 23.06 -11.71
N ILE A 84 4.83 21.88 -11.07
CA ILE A 84 5.96 20.95 -11.18
C ILE A 84 6.11 20.43 -12.61
N LEU A 85 5.01 20.08 -13.28
CA LEU A 85 5.05 19.58 -14.66
C LEU A 85 5.42 20.71 -15.65
N LYS A 86 4.82 21.90 -15.52
CA LYS A 86 5.16 23.06 -16.35
C LYS A 86 6.64 23.47 -16.21
N ARG A 87 7.22 23.39 -15.02
CA ARG A 87 8.66 23.69 -14.82
C ARG A 87 9.58 22.70 -15.54
N ARG A 88 9.14 21.48 -15.79
CA ARG A 88 9.88 20.50 -16.60
C ARG A 88 9.69 20.69 -18.09
N ALA A 89 8.54 21.22 -18.49
CA ALA A 89 8.20 21.47 -19.90
C ALA A 89 8.76 22.81 -20.42
N GLN A 90 8.86 22.92 -21.72
CA GLN A 90 9.09 24.21 -22.39
C GLN A 90 7.82 25.08 -22.31
N PRO A 91 7.94 26.42 -22.25
CA PRO A 91 6.80 27.32 -22.15
C PRO A 91 5.76 27.15 -23.26
N ASP A 92 6.20 26.90 -24.49
CA ASP A 92 5.33 26.67 -25.67
C ASP A 92 4.56 25.33 -25.57
N LYS A 93 5.00 24.41 -24.72
CA LYS A 93 4.36 23.10 -24.46
C LYS A 93 3.40 23.10 -23.27
N HIS A 94 3.26 24.21 -22.55
CA HIS A 94 2.40 24.28 -21.35
C HIS A 94 0.94 23.92 -21.66
N LYS A 95 0.41 24.30 -22.83
CA LYS A 95 -0.96 23.91 -23.24
C LYS A 95 -1.14 22.40 -23.39
N ILE A 96 -0.11 21.70 -23.86
CA ILE A 96 -0.14 20.24 -23.98
C ILE A 96 -0.11 19.60 -22.59
N VAL A 97 0.71 20.14 -21.68
CA VAL A 97 0.75 19.68 -20.27
C VAL A 97 -0.62 19.89 -19.61
N GLU A 98 -1.25 21.04 -19.79
CA GLU A 98 -2.59 21.33 -19.26
C GLU A 98 -3.64 20.36 -19.81
N MET A 99 -3.65 20.13 -21.11
CA MET A 99 -4.56 19.18 -21.75
C MET A 99 -4.35 17.75 -21.24
N GLY A 100 -3.08 17.32 -21.05
CA GLY A 100 -2.76 16.01 -20.49
C GLY A 100 -3.22 15.88 -19.03
N LEU A 101 -3.01 16.92 -18.22
CA LEU A 101 -3.50 16.98 -16.85
C LEU A 101 -5.02 16.90 -16.78
N GLU A 102 -5.71 17.68 -17.61
CA GLU A 102 -7.17 17.70 -17.66
C GLU A 102 -7.74 16.32 -18.00
N ARG A 103 -7.17 15.65 -18.98
CA ARG A 103 -7.66 14.33 -19.42
C ARG A 103 -7.34 13.18 -18.48
N HIS A 104 -6.21 13.24 -17.75
CA HIS A 104 -5.72 12.11 -16.96
C HIS A 104 -5.71 12.35 -15.45
N CYS A 105 -5.58 13.58 -14.99
CA CYS A 105 -5.27 13.87 -13.58
C CYS A 105 -6.34 14.68 -12.85
N ASN A 106 -7.11 15.50 -13.55
CA ASN A 106 -8.04 16.46 -12.96
C ASN A 106 -9.30 15.84 -12.32
N GLN A 107 -9.48 14.53 -12.41
CA GLN A 107 -10.56 13.83 -11.68
C GLN A 107 -10.44 13.92 -10.15
N CYS A 108 -9.26 14.30 -9.65
CA CYS A 108 -9.03 14.53 -8.22
C CYS A 108 -9.30 15.99 -7.80
N HIS A 109 -9.65 16.88 -8.71
CA HIS A 109 -10.12 18.22 -8.34
C HIS A 109 -11.42 18.10 -7.58
N THR A 110 -11.56 18.88 -6.52
CA THR A 110 -12.78 18.89 -5.73
C THR A 110 -13.36 20.29 -5.63
N SER A 111 -14.62 20.36 -5.30
CA SER A 111 -15.38 21.58 -5.02
C SER A 111 -15.88 21.55 -3.58
N CYS A 112 -16.54 22.62 -3.15
CA CYS A 112 -17.21 22.67 -1.86
C CYS A 112 -18.11 21.44 -1.65
N GLY A 113 -18.93 21.09 -2.65
CA GLY A 113 -19.81 19.93 -2.62
C GLY A 113 -19.08 18.61 -2.48
N GLY A 114 -17.91 18.42 -3.11
CA GLY A 114 -17.13 17.19 -3.03
C GLY A 114 -16.58 16.90 -1.63
N CYS A 115 -16.50 17.91 -0.77
CA CYS A 115 -16.11 17.77 0.63
C CYS A 115 -17.29 17.83 1.61
N HIS A 116 -18.36 18.58 1.29
CA HIS A 116 -19.42 18.89 2.25
C HIS A 116 -20.76 18.20 1.96
N ILE A 117 -21.03 17.78 0.72
CA ILE A 117 -22.35 17.29 0.29
C ILE A 117 -22.29 15.93 -0.40
N SER A 118 -21.28 15.73 -1.25
CA SER A 118 -21.21 14.60 -2.17
C SER A 118 -19.89 13.85 -2.05
N ARG A 119 -19.83 12.70 -2.71
CA ARG A 119 -18.57 11.98 -2.94
C ARG A 119 -17.84 12.64 -4.12
N PRO A 120 -16.50 12.69 -4.08
CA PRO A 120 -15.71 13.16 -5.22
C PRO A 120 -15.94 12.35 -6.50
N ASP A 121 -15.74 12.98 -7.66
CA ASP A 121 -15.90 12.35 -8.98
C ASP A 121 -15.00 11.14 -9.18
N ALA A 122 -13.79 11.18 -8.63
CA ALA A 122 -12.84 10.06 -8.65
C ALA A 122 -13.42 8.71 -8.15
N VAL A 123 -14.50 8.74 -7.38
CA VAL A 123 -15.21 7.54 -6.87
C VAL A 123 -16.66 7.46 -7.36
N GLY A 124 -16.96 8.10 -8.48
CA GLY A 124 -18.25 8.04 -9.17
C GLY A 124 -19.33 8.96 -8.59
N SER A 125 -18.92 10.02 -7.89
CA SER A 125 -19.79 11.06 -7.34
C SER A 125 -21.02 10.56 -6.55
N GLY A 126 -22.02 11.38 -6.34
CA GLY A 126 -23.28 11.07 -5.69
C GLY A 126 -23.42 11.69 -4.30
N LEU A 127 -24.64 12.04 -3.95
CA LEU A 127 -24.97 12.69 -2.67
C LEU A 127 -24.64 11.78 -1.48
N ILE A 128 -24.18 12.39 -0.41
CA ILE A 128 -23.97 11.70 0.86
C ILE A 128 -25.17 11.99 1.76
N ASN A 129 -25.75 10.92 2.30
CA ASN A 129 -26.89 11.01 3.22
C ASN A 129 -28.03 11.92 2.71
N GLY A 130 -28.39 11.78 1.44
CA GLY A 130 -29.56 12.47 0.89
C GLY A 130 -29.44 14.00 0.84
N HIS A 131 -28.28 14.52 0.44
CA HIS A 131 -28.00 15.97 0.28
C HIS A 131 -27.67 16.71 1.58
N GLN A 132 -27.39 16.01 2.68
CA GLN A 132 -27.02 16.67 3.92
C GLN A 132 -25.67 17.37 3.83
N PHE A 133 -25.64 18.63 4.24
CA PHE A 133 -24.38 19.39 4.40
C PHE A 133 -23.67 18.96 5.68
N LYS A 134 -22.35 18.81 5.59
CA LYS A 134 -21.50 18.47 6.73
C LYS A 134 -20.40 19.50 6.90
N ALA A 135 -20.36 20.16 8.02
CA ALA A 135 -19.27 21.10 8.36
C ALA A 135 -17.90 20.40 8.40
N ARG A 136 -17.87 19.10 8.76
CA ARG A 136 -16.64 18.28 8.73
C ARG A 136 -16.78 17.16 7.74
N SER A 137 -15.83 17.08 6.81
CA SER A 137 -15.77 16.03 5.79
C SER A 137 -15.61 14.64 6.40
N ASP A 138 -16.28 13.66 5.81
CA ASP A 138 -16.20 12.26 6.21
C ASP A 138 -14.88 11.63 5.73
N LEU A 139 -14.14 11.02 6.66
CA LEU A 139 -12.87 10.36 6.35
C LEU A 139 -12.99 9.35 5.22
N LEU A 140 -13.98 8.44 5.31
CA LEU A 140 -14.09 7.30 4.40
C LEU A 140 -14.73 7.65 3.06
N ASN A 141 -15.71 8.56 3.09
CA ASN A 141 -16.50 8.87 1.90
C ASN A 141 -15.90 10.00 1.07
N GLN A 142 -15.10 10.85 1.66
CA GLN A 142 -14.56 12.06 1.02
C GLN A 142 -13.03 12.04 0.95
N CYS A 143 -12.31 12.18 2.06
CA CYS A 143 -10.85 12.26 2.03
C CYS A 143 -10.19 11.05 1.35
N VAL A 144 -10.56 9.83 1.73
CA VAL A 144 -9.95 8.62 1.17
C VAL A 144 -10.45 8.26 -0.23
N ALA A 145 -11.43 8.98 -0.77
CA ALA A 145 -11.81 8.85 -2.16
C ALA A 145 -10.63 9.13 -3.10
N CYS A 146 -9.88 10.19 -2.81
CA CYS A 146 -8.68 10.56 -3.55
C CYS A 146 -7.39 10.11 -2.84
N HIS A 147 -7.35 10.17 -1.51
CA HIS A 147 -6.17 9.85 -0.71
C HIS A 147 -6.10 8.38 -0.24
N GLY A 148 -7.06 7.53 -0.63
CA GLY A 148 -7.21 6.18 -0.08
C GLY A 148 -6.15 5.18 -0.49
N SER A 149 -5.57 5.31 -1.68
CA SER A 149 -4.57 4.37 -2.18
C SER A 149 -3.25 4.44 -1.42
N ARG A 150 -2.92 5.58 -0.84
CA ARG A 150 -1.69 5.84 -0.11
C ARG A 150 -1.97 6.33 1.30
N VAL A 151 -2.22 7.62 1.47
CA VAL A 151 -2.36 8.27 2.80
C VAL A 151 -3.43 7.62 3.66
N GLY A 152 -4.61 7.33 3.12
CA GLY A 152 -5.68 6.69 3.85
C GLY A 152 -5.36 5.26 4.27
N ASN A 153 -4.69 4.49 3.42
CA ASN A 153 -4.25 3.12 3.76
C ASN A 153 -3.21 3.11 4.87
N GLU A 154 -2.26 4.05 4.84
CA GLU A 154 -1.25 4.22 5.89
C GLU A 154 -1.91 4.61 7.21
N TYR A 155 -2.74 5.65 7.19
CA TYR A 155 -3.40 6.21 8.37
C TYR A 155 -4.28 5.19 9.09
N LEU A 156 -5.10 4.47 8.33
CA LEU A 156 -5.99 3.45 8.84
C LEU A 156 -5.29 2.11 9.15
N GLY A 157 -4.08 1.92 8.66
CA GLY A 157 -3.31 0.69 8.84
C GLY A 157 -3.87 -0.49 8.04
N LYS A 158 -4.38 -0.25 6.84
CA LYS A 158 -4.93 -1.33 5.99
C LYS A 158 -3.89 -2.35 5.56
N ARG A 159 -2.63 -1.92 5.44
CA ARG A 159 -1.49 -2.76 5.04
C ARG A 159 -0.39 -2.78 6.11
N GLY A 160 -0.74 -2.71 7.38
CA GLY A 160 0.22 -2.73 8.47
C GLY A 160 -0.31 -2.08 9.74
N GLN A 161 0.58 -1.50 10.53
CA GLN A 161 0.20 -0.77 11.72
C GLN A 161 -0.25 0.64 11.31
N GLY A 162 -1.48 1.01 11.65
CA GLY A 162 -2.01 2.34 11.39
C GLY A 162 -1.39 3.41 12.26
N ASP A 163 -1.66 4.65 11.91
CA ASP A 163 -1.18 5.82 12.63
C ASP A 163 -1.61 5.83 14.10
N VAL A 164 -0.70 6.22 14.98
CA VAL A 164 -0.95 6.26 16.42
C VAL A 164 -2.06 7.25 16.78
N HIS A 165 -2.18 8.35 16.04
CA HIS A 165 -3.23 9.35 16.27
C HIS A 165 -4.61 8.79 15.90
N ALA A 166 -4.72 8.02 14.82
CA ALA A 166 -5.95 7.31 14.47
C ALA A 166 -6.29 6.20 15.46
N GLN A 167 -5.29 5.37 15.81
CA GLN A 167 -5.52 4.14 16.57
C GLN A 167 -5.71 4.35 18.08
N LYS A 168 -5.05 5.35 18.65
CA LYS A 168 -5.03 5.60 20.09
C LYS A 168 -5.73 6.91 20.50
N ALA A 169 -5.67 7.93 19.64
CA ALA A 169 -6.27 9.23 19.93
C ALA A 169 -7.63 9.45 19.22
N ASN A 170 -8.06 8.49 18.38
CA ASN A 170 -9.30 8.57 17.58
C ASN A 170 -9.41 9.88 16.77
N MET A 171 -8.27 10.38 16.28
CA MET A 171 -8.22 11.57 15.44
C MET A 171 -8.58 11.23 14.00
N GLY A 172 -9.33 12.11 13.34
CA GLY A 172 -9.57 12.04 11.89
C GLY A 172 -8.64 12.97 11.11
N CYS A 173 -8.74 12.98 9.79
CA CYS A 173 -7.92 13.85 8.92
C CYS A 173 -8.06 15.33 9.33
N VAL A 174 -9.27 15.78 9.57
CA VAL A 174 -9.60 17.17 9.95
C VAL A 174 -9.10 17.59 11.34
N SER A 175 -8.60 16.65 12.14
CA SER A 175 -7.96 16.97 13.42
C SER A 175 -6.58 17.61 13.26
N CYS A 176 -5.92 17.34 12.12
CA CYS A 176 -4.64 17.93 11.74
C CYS A 176 -4.83 18.93 10.59
N HIS A 177 -5.63 18.57 9.59
CA HIS A 177 -5.92 19.37 8.41
C HIS A 177 -7.21 20.17 8.64
N GLY A 178 -7.10 21.30 9.33
CA GLY A 178 -8.25 22.14 9.69
C GLY A 178 -8.81 22.93 8.51
N ALA A 179 -9.92 23.62 8.76
CA ALA A 179 -10.58 24.46 7.76
C ALA A 179 -9.65 25.55 7.20
N GLU A 180 -8.78 26.11 8.04
CA GLU A 180 -7.79 27.12 7.62
C GLU A 180 -6.85 26.60 6.53
N GLU A 181 -6.34 25.36 6.65
CA GLU A 181 -5.51 24.74 5.61
C GLU A 181 -6.33 24.38 4.36
N MET A 182 -7.54 23.80 4.58
CA MET A 182 -8.36 23.29 3.47
C MET A 182 -8.89 24.40 2.57
N HIS A 183 -9.20 25.56 3.12
CA HIS A 183 -9.74 26.69 2.38
C HIS A 183 -8.70 27.77 2.05
N ALA A 184 -7.43 27.63 2.51
CA ALA A 184 -6.39 28.64 2.26
C ALA A 184 -6.16 28.88 0.78
N ALA A 185 -6.14 30.15 0.37
CA ALA A 185 -5.73 30.54 -0.96
C ALA A 185 -4.23 30.28 -1.15
N ALA A 186 -3.89 29.44 -2.10
CA ALA A 186 -2.52 29.13 -2.43
C ALA A 186 -1.96 30.11 -3.49
N PRO A 187 -0.68 30.55 -3.38
CA PRO A 187 -0.01 31.29 -4.45
C PRO A 187 -0.05 30.52 -5.77
N ALA A 188 -0.27 31.21 -6.87
CA ALA A 188 -0.39 30.59 -8.20
C ALA A 188 0.88 29.81 -8.61
N ASP A 189 2.07 30.23 -8.11
CA ASP A 189 3.37 29.62 -8.37
C ASP A 189 3.81 28.60 -7.30
N ILE A 190 2.91 28.23 -6.38
CA ILE A 190 3.22 27.32 -5.26
C ILE A 190 3.82 26.01 -5.77
N LYS A 191 4.93 25.58 -5.17
CA LYS A 191 5.72 24.42 -5.59
C LYS A 191 5.36 23.14 -4.84
N GLY A 192 4.70 23.26 -3.69
CA GLY A 192 4.28 22.15 -2.86
C GLY A 192 3.49 22.60 -1.65
N ARG A 193 2.75 21.69 -1.04
CA ARG A 193 1.91 22.00 0.14
C ARG A 193 2.69 22.57 1.33
N TYR A 194 3.97 22.24 1.44
CA TYR A 194 4.84 22.71 2.53
C TYR A 194 5.16 24.21 2.44
N HIS A 195 4.84 24.83 1.30
CA HIS A 195 4.93 26.28 1.10
C HIS A 195 3.67 27.02 1.58
N LEU A 196 2.63 26.27 1.92
CA LEU A 196 1.42 26.86 2.52
C LEU A 196 1.67 27.12 4.01
N LYS A 197 1.39 28.33 4.47
CA LYS A 197 1.59 28.74 5.86
C LYS A 197 0.75 27.91 6.81
N GLU A 198 -0.45 27.60 6.42
CA GLU A 198 -1.49 26.87 7.16
C GLU A 198 -1.28 25.36 7.16
N ALA A 199 -0.28 24.84 6.41
CA ALA A 199 -0.01 23.40 6.33
C ALA A 199 0.27 22.81 7.71
N ALA A 200 -0.42 21.74 8.07
CA ALA A 200 -0.28 21.04 9.35
C ALA A 200 1.15 20.58 9.63
N ARG A 201 1.66 20.86 10.82
CA ARG A 201 2.99 20.49 11.30
C ARG A 201 2.90 19.72 12.62
N CYS A 202 3.80 18.75 12.80
CA CYS A 202 3.89 18.00 14.06
C CYS A 202 4.08 18.92 15.28
N THR A 203 4.83 20.01 15.10
CA THR A 203 5.14 21.00 16.15
C THR A 203 3.96 21.86 16.57
N ASP A 204 2.85 21.85 15.83
CA ASP A 204 1.65 22.62 16.21
C ASP A 204 1.03 22.07 17.49
N CYS A 205 1.12 20.74 17.68
CA CYS A 205 0.67 20.05 18.89
C CYS A 205 1.84 19.62 19.80
N HIS A 206 2.94 19.14 19.22
CA HIS A 206 4.10 18.63 19.97
C HIS A 206 5.08 19.74 20.35
N LYS A 207 4.67 20.69 21.20
CA LYS A 207 5.46 21.91 21.54
C LYS A 207 6.61 21.66 22.51
N THR A 208 6.58 20.57 23.29
CA THR A 208 7.53 20.32 24.39
C THR A 208 8.63 19.31 24.09
N LEU A 209 8.93 19.09 22.82
CA LEU A 209 9.88 18.04 22.38
C LEU A 209 11.34 18.29 22.80
N LYS A 210 11.74 19.55 23.07
CA LYS A 210 13.09 19.96 23.47
C LYS A 210 13.24 20.18 24.99
N ASN A 211 12.54 19.42 25.80
CA ASN A 211 12.54 19.60 27.26
C ASN A 211 13.68 18.87 28.00
N GLY A 212 14.64 18.34 27.30
CA GLY A 212 15.79 17.62 27.87
C GLY A 212 15.53 16.17 28.29
N GLN A 213 14.27 15.72 28.33
CA GLN A 213 13.92 14.38 28.81
C GLN A 213 14.21 13.25 27.79
N ILE A 214 14.20 13.57 26.49
CA ILE A 214 14.42 12.58 25.43
C ILE A 214 15.74 12.89 24.72
N ARG A 215 16.79 12.14 25.05
CA ARG A 215 18.15 12.31 24.49
C ARG A 215 18.14 12.39 22.96
N ASN A 216 17.41 11.50 22.29
CA ASN A 216 17.41 11.44 20.84
C ASN A 216 16.77 12.69 20.20
N HIS A 217 15.73 13.27 20.81
CA HIS A 217 15.16 14.52 20.35
C HIS A 217 16.16 15.68 20.49
N ASN A 218 16.89 15.76 21.59
CA ASN A 218 17.87 16.82 21.80
C ASN A 218 19.00 16.81 20.75
N ILE A 219 19.36 15.60 20.25
CA ILE A 219 20.42 15.42 19.25
C ILE A 219 19.91 15.72 17.83
N HIS A 220 18.68 15.30 17.48
CA HIS A 220 18.22 15.21 16.09
C HIS A 220 17.19 16.28 15.69
N ILE A 221 16.46 16.87 16.63
CA ILE A 221 15.53 17.97 16.31
C ILE A 221 16.29 19.14 15.69
N GLY A 222 15.80 19.61 14.54
CA GLY A 222 16.48 20.63 13.74
C GLY A 222 17.53 20.07 12.78
N LYS A 223 17.75 18.74 12.74
CA LYS A 223 18.65 18.08 11.80
C LYS A 223 17.94 17.06 10.92
N VAL A 224 16.91 16.43 11.44
CA VAL A 224 16.20 15.32 10.81
C VAL A 224 14.70 15.54 10.89
N GLN A 225 13.99 15.34 9.79
CA GLN A 225 12.53 15.41 9.73
C GLN A 225 11.91 14.38 10.68
N CYS A 226 10.82 14.73 11.38
CA CYS A 226 10.17 13.86 12.37
C CYS A 226 9.80 12.48 11.82
N GLN A 227 9.30 12.45 10.59
CA GLN A 227 8.88 11.22 9.90
C GLN A 227 10.02 10.23 9.66
N VAL A 228 11.27 10.68 9.56
CA VAL A 228 12.44 9.78 9.44
C VAL A 228 12.51 8.81 10.62
N CYS A 229 12.17 9.29 11.82
CA CYS A 229 12.19 8.48 13.04
C CYS A 229 10.84 7.83 13.35
N HIS A 230 9.73 8.50 13.04
CA HIS A 230 8.41 8.13 13.55
C HIS A 230 7.47 7.49 12.51
N SER A 231 7.83 7.44 11.23
CA SER A 231 7.05 6.72 10.23
C SER A 231 7.55 5.30 10.00
N GLN A 232 6.74 4.50 9.32
CA GLN A 232 7.11 3.17 8.85
C GLN A 232 7.10 3.13 7.33
N SER A 233 7.80 2.16 6.74
CA SER A 233 7.72 1.89 5.31
C SER A 233 6.26 1.63 4.90
N TYR A 234 5.87 2.13 3.77
CA TYR A 234 4.55 1.94 3.19
C TYR A 234 4.66 1.77 1.67
N THR A 235 3.61 1.26 1.08
CA THR A 235 3.51 1.11 -0.37
C THR A 235 3.38 2.47 -1.03
N ASN A 236 4.23 2.73 -2.01
CA ASN A 236 4.05 3.84 -2.94
C ASN A 236 2.92 3.56 -3.95
N CYS A 237 2.46 4.61 -4.61
CA CYS A 237 1.69 4.45 -5.85
C CYS A 237 2.63 3.93 -6.94
N TYR A 238 2.08 3.09 -7.83
CA TYR A 238 2.79 2.67 -9.04
C TYR A 238 3.12 3.87 -9.94
N SER A 239 4.18 3.70 -10.73
CA SER A 239 4.51 4.63 -11.79
C SER A 239 3.41 4.63 -12.84
N CYS A 240 2.73 5.77 -13.00
CA CYS A 240 1.66 5.92 -13.97
C CYS A 240 2.16 6.67 -15.19
N HIS A 241 2.09 6.03 -16.36
CA HIS A 241 2.29 6.65 -17.67
C HIS A 241 0.95 6.94 -18.32
N THR A 242 0.90 8.03 -19.06
CA THR A 242 -0.24 8.33 -19.89
C THR A 242 -0.03 7.78 -21.31
N GLY A 243 -1.07 7.24 -21.89
CA GLY A 243 -1.09 6.77 -23.26
C GLY A 243 -2.45 6.97 -23.88
N THR A 244 -2.55 6.71 -25.18
CA THR A 244 -3.83 6.62 -25.89
C THR A 244 -3.94 5.26 -26.56
N ASP A 245 -5.12 4.67 -26.53
CA ASP A 245 -5.40 3.43 -27.27
C ASP A 245 -5.53 3.68 -28.78
N SER A 246 -5.80 2.62 -29.55
CA SER A 246 -5.98 2.71 -31.01
C SER A 246 -7.17 3.59 -31.44
N LYS A 247 -8.07 3.93 -30.51
CA LYS A 247 -9.22 4.83 -30.73
C LYS A 247 -8.97 6.26 -30.22
N GLY A 248 -7.76 6.55 -29.74
CA GLY A 248 -7.40 7.85 -29.16
C GLY A 248 -7.93 8.07 -27.74
N LEU A 249 -8.46 7.04 -27.06
CA LEU A 249 -8.92 7.16 -25.68
C LEU A 249 -7.72 7.16 -24.72
N PRO A 250 -7.68 8.10 -23.77
CA PRO A 250 -6.60 8.16 -22.80
C PRO A 250 -6.66 6.99 -21.81
N PHE A 251 -5.51 6.42 -21.49
CA PHE A 251 -5.38 5.36 -20.48
C PHE A 251 -4.10 5.51 -19.67
N TYR A 252 -4.04 4.82 -18.53
CA TYR A 252 -2.85 4.71 -17.71
C TYR A 252 -2.16 3.37 -17.96
N ILE A 253 -0.84 3.42 -18.06
CA ILE A 253 0.02 2.25 -18.05
C ILE A 253 0.99 2.34 -16.87
N ASN A 254 1.19 1.21 -16.19
CA ASN A 254 2.19 1.12 -15.14
C ASN A 254 3.57 0.91 -15.78
N GLN A 255 4.55 1.62 -15.28
CA GLN A 255 5.95 1.45 -15.64
C GLN A 255 6.80 1.09 -14.42
N LYS A 256 8.09 0.81 -14.65
CA LYS A 256 9.06 0.59 -13.57
C LYS A 256 9.04 1.76 -12.59
N ASP A 257 9.01 1.46 -11.32
CA ASP A 257 9.09 2.42 -10.24
C ASP A 257 9.99 1.92 -9.11
N VAL A 258 10.51 2.83 -8.32
CA VAL A 258 11.22 2.53 -7.09
C VAL A 258 10.27 2.82 -5.94
N GLU A 259 9.79 1.77 -5.29
CA GLU A 259 8.70 1.87 -4.31
C GLU A 259 9.15 2.16 -2.89
N ASP A 260 10.45 2.29 -2.66
CA ASP A 260 10.98 2.43 -1.34
C ASP A 260 11.03 3.89 -0.86
N MET A 261 10.94 4.08 0.45
CA MET A 261 11.24 5.34 1.11
C MET A 261 12.68 5.33 1.59
N LYS A 262 13.40 6.39 1.29
CA LYS A 262 14.79 6.59 1.67
C LYS A 262 14.95 7.88 2.48
N ILE A 263 16.09 8.03 3.12
CA ILE A 263 16.51 9.28 3.75
C ILE A 263 17.34 10.05 2.73
N GLY A 264 16.87 11.21 2.30
CA GLY A 264 17.56 12.11 1.37
C GLY A 264 18.00 13.40 2.04
N LEU A 265 18.77 14.20 1.31
CA LEU A 265 19.09 15.56 1.73
C LEU A 265 17.89 16.47 1.51
N ALA A 266 17.61 17.33 2.48
CA ALA A 266 16.64 18.40 2.31
C ALA A 266 17.17 19.42 1.30
N TYR A 267 16.31 19.84 0.36
CA TYR A 267 16.63 20.90 -0.57
C TYR A 267 15.52 21.97 -0.57
N GLU A 268 15.90 23.20 -0.82
CA GLU A 268 15.09 24.40 -0.58
C GLU A 268 13.70 24.35 -1.24
N ALA A 269 13.62 23.83 -2.47
CA ALA A 269 12.37 23.81 -3.23
C ALA A 269 11.29 22.88 -2.64
N ASP A 270 11.67 21.87 -1.85
CA ASP A 270 10.72 20.93 -1.24
C ASP A 270 10.58 21.10 0.28
N ALA A 271 11.43 21.93 0.88
CA ALA A 271 11.47 22.11 2.33
C ALA A 271 11.88 23.54 2.71
N PRO A 272 11.17 24.58 2.23
CA PRO A 272 11.57 25.97 2.45
C PRO A 272 11.54 26.38 3.93
N ASP A 273 10.73 25.68 4.73
CA ASP A 273 10.60 25.87 6.18
C ASP A 273 11.40 24.83 6.98
N ALA A 274 12.23 24.02 6.31
CA ALA A 274 12.91 22.92 6.96
C ALA A 274 14.09 23.40 7.80
N ALA A 275 13.92 23.32 9.11
CA ALA A 275 15.02 23.38 10.04
C ALA A 275 15.77 22.04 10.15
N PHE A 276 15.88 21.27 9.05
CA PHE A 276 16.54 19.96 9.04
C PHE A 276 17.36 19.74 7.76
N ASN A 277 18.41 18.92 7.88
CA ASN A 277 19.30 18.58 6.77
C ASN A 277 18.89 17.29 6.07
N PHE A 278 18.24 16.36 6.79
CA PHE A 278 17.82 15.07 6.29
C PHE A 278 16.30 14.97 6.33
N MET A 279 15.72 14.53 5.23
CA MET A 279 14.29 14.31 5.12
C MET A 279 13.97 12.91 4.60
N LEU A 280 12.80 12.43 4.91
CA LEU A 280 12.26 11.25 4.29
C LEU A 280 11.84 11.59 2.86
N VAL A 281 12.31 10.82 1.88
CA VAL A 281 11.99 10.99 0.47
C VAL A 281 11.34 9.74 -0.08
N ARG A 282 10.50 9.94 -1.08
CA ARG A 282 9.88 8.88 -1.88
C ARG A 282 10.04 9.17 -3.36
N HIS A 283 10.06 8.15 -4.17
CA HIS A 283 10.04 8.29 -5.61
C HIS A 283 8.69 8.85 -6.09
N ILE A 284 8.71 9.78 -7.02
CA ILE A 284 7.54 10.30 -7.72
C ILE A 284 7.52 9.66 -9.11
N PRO A 285 6.48 8.92 -9.46
CA PRO A 285 6.39 8.20 -10.72
C PRO A 285 6.21 9.16 -11.90
N ILE A 286 7.30 9.71 -12.38
CA ILE A 286 7.33 10.57 -13.56
C ILE A 286 8.60 10.27 -14.35
N ASP A 287 8.47 10.21 -15.67
CA ASP A 287 9.63 10.12 -16.54
C ASP A 287 9.58 11.18 -17.67
N PRO A 288 10.70 11.37 -18.40
CA PRO A 288 10.77 12.34 -19.50
C PRO A 288 9.73 12.13 -20.60
N LYS A 289 9.22 10.91 -20.74
CA LYS A 289 8.29 10.50 -21.79
C LYS A 289 6.82 10.48 -21.33
N LEU A 290 6.51 11.01 -20.16
CA LEU A 290 5.18 10.93 -19.55
C LEU A 290 4.05 11.31 -20.50
N PHE A 291 4.23 12.32 -21.34
CA PHE A 291 3.23 12.81 -22.30
C PHE A 291 3.60 12.58 -23.78
N ASP A 292 4.51 11.65 -24.07
CA ASP A 292 4.93 11.35 -25.45
C ASP A 292 3.78 10.90 -26.38
N ALA A 293 2.67 10.42 -25.80
CA ALA A 293 1.44 10.11 -26.54
C ALA A 293 0.79 11.37 -27.17
N TYR A 294 1.07 12.56 -26.65
CA TYR A 294 0.58 13.83 -27.19
C TYR A 294 1.60 14.48 -28.09
N GLU A 295 2.83 14.61 -27.64
CA GLU A 295 3.96 15.14 -28.39
C GLU A 295 5.27 14.68 -27.73
N LYS A 296 6.31 14.42 -28.54
CA LYS A 296 7.62 13.99 -28.05
C LYS A 296 8.41 15.18 -27.49
N ASN A 297 9.28 14.88 -26.52
CA ASN A 297 10.23 15.82 -25.92
C ASN A 297 9.57 17.04 -25.24
N ILE A 298 8.42 16.85 -24.62
CA ILE A 298 7.73 17.92 -23.87
C ILE A 298 8.57 18.35 -22.67
N PHE A 299 9.18 17.39 -21.93
CA PHE A 299 9.92 17.63 -20.70
C PHE A 299 11.43 17.81 -20.88
N THR A 300 11.84 18.78 -21.68
CA THR A 300 13.28 19.09 -21.87
C THR A 300 13.97 19.61 -20.61
N GLY A 301 13.22 20.09 -19.63
CA GLY A 301 13.70 20.51 -18.31
C GLY A 301 13.49 19.47 -17.22
N PHE A 302 13.50 18.19 -17.55
CA PHE A 302 13.27 17.10 -16.59
C PHE A 302 14.18 17.20 -15.36
N ASP A 303 15.46 17.49 -15.57
CA ASP A 303 16.49 17.59 -14.53
C ASP A 303 16.37 18.79 -13.59
N LYS A 304 15.46 19.73 -13.87
CA LYS A 304 15.26 20.92 -13.01
C LYS A 304 14.64 20.59 -11.65
N ILE A 305 13.97 19.44 -11.53
CA ILE A 305 13.25 19.07 -10.31
C ILE A 305 13.51 17.59 -10.02
N PRO A 306 13.91 17.23 -8.79
CA PRO A 306 14.07 15.83 -8.38
C PRO A 306 12.81 15.01 -8.58
N THR A 307 13.00 13.72 -8.86
CA THR A 307 11.95 12.70 -8.82
C THR A 307 11.79 12.10 -7.42
N TRP A 308 12.85 12.14 -6.61
CA TRP A 308 12.78 11.81 -5.20
C TRP A 308 12.45 13.06 -4.38
N LYS A 309 11.26 13.08 -3.78
CA LYS A 309 10.71 14.26 -3.13
C LYS A 309 10.33 13.96 -1.68
N ARG A 310 10.27 15.04 -0.87
CA ARG A 310 9.85 14.98 0.54
C ARG A 310 8.59 14.15 0.70
N ALA A 311 8.65 13.16 1.58
CA ALA A 311 7.53 12.34 2.00
C ALA A 311 7.01 12.78 3.38
N SER A 312 5.69 12.65 3.56
CA SER A 312 5.03 12.79 4.86
C SER A 312 4.08 11.62 5.04
N PRO A 313 4.60 10.45 5.44
CA PRO A 313 3.78 9.29 5.73
C PRO A 313 2.80 9.55 6.87
N HIS A 314 1.66 8.87 6.82
CA HIS A 314 0.58 8.96 7.80
C HIS A 314 0.42 7.67 8.60
N ASN A 315 1.52 6.96 8.84
CA ASN A 315 1.59 5.76 9.69
C ASN A 315 2.52 5.99 10.88
N ILE A 316 2.36 7.13 11.52
CA ILE A 316 3.23 7.58 12.62
C ILE A 316 3.12 6.63 13.81
N GLN A 317 4.28 6.30 14.39
CA GLN A 317 4.41 5.49 15.59
C GLN A 317 5.32 6.16 16.61
N ARG A 318 5.01 5.96 17.90
CA ARG A 318 5.86 6.43 19.00
C ARG A 318 7.23 5.75 18.98
N LYS A 319 7.26 4.45 18.67
CA LYS A 319 8.47 3.64 18.55
C LYS A 319 8.43 2.94 17.20
N THR A 320 9.53 3.02 16.47
CA THR A 320 9.72 2.38 15.17
C THR A 320 11.00 1.57 15.19
N TRP A 321 11.22 0.72 14.19
CA TRP A 321 12.44 -0.04 14.06
C TRP A 321 13.67 0.87 14.00
N GLN A 322 13.63 1.93 13.21
CA GLN A 322 14.75 2.86 13.05
C GLN A 322 15.09 3.64 14.33
N THR A 323 14.18 3.69 15.32
CA THR A 323 14.43 4.33 16.62
C THR A 323 14.85 3.35 17.71
N ALA A 324 14.89 2.06 17.42
CA ALA A 324 15.21 1.03 18.42
C ALA A 324 16.68 1.06 18.81
N THR A 325 17.59 1.31 17.86
CA THR A 325 19.01 1.54 18.13
C THR A 325 19.58 2.66 17.27
N CYS A 326 20.67 3.30 17.72
CA CYS A 326 21.34 4.34 16.95
C CYS A 326 21.85 3.80 15.61
N ASN A 327 22.38 2.58 15.60
CA ASN A 327 23.01 1.96 14.43
C ASN A 327 22.03 1.41 13.38
N HIS A 328 20.73 1.52 13.62
CA HIS A 328 19.75 1.31 12.54
C HIS A 328 19.83 2.41 11.47
N CYS A 329 20.23 3.64 11.86
CA CYS A 329 20.48 4.73 10.92
C CYS A 329 21.98 5.00 10.75
N HIS A 330 22.72 5.07 11.88
CA HIS A 330 24.15 5.36 11.85
C HIS A 330 24.95 4.18 11.27
N GLY A 331 25.69 4.43 10.20
CA GLY A 331 26.46 3.42 9.48
C GLY A 331 25.62 2.46 8.62
N ASN A 332 24.31 2.67 8.53
CA ASN A 332 23.42 1.89 7.67
C ASN A 332 23.17 2.61 6.34
N ARG A 333 23.93 2.23 5.31
CA ARG A 333 23.88 2.83 3.97
C ARG A 333 22.50 2.66 3.31
N ASP A 334 21.86 1.52 3.52
CA ASP A 334 20.65 1.11 2.79
C ASP A 334 19.42 1.99 3.07
N LEU A 335 19.42 2.73 4.18
CA LEU A 335 18.34 3.66 4.50
C LEU A 335 18.45 5.00 3.76
N PHE A 336 19.61 5.31 3.21
CA PHE A 336 19.87 6.60 2.59
C PHE A 336 19.79 6.49 1.07
N LEU A 337 19.19 7.50 0.45
CA LEU A 337 19.13 7.59 -1.00
C LEU A 337 20.54 7.70 -1.59
N SER A 338 20.89 6.74 -2.40
CA SER A 338 22.17 6.67 -3.11
C SER A 338 21.99 6.82 -4.61
N ALA A 339 23.09 6.99 -5.34
CA ALA A 339 23.05 6.97 -6.80
C ALA A 339 22.59 5.63 -7.38
N GLN A 340 22.78 4.53 -6.63
CA GLN A 340 22.37 3.18 -7.03
C GLN A 340 20.85 2.96 -6.93
N ASP A 341 20.14 3.78 -6.15
CA ASP A 341 18.68 3.72 -6.01
C ASP A 341 17.97 4.46 -7.16
N LEU A 342 18.71 5.16 -8.02
CA LEU A 342 18.15 6.01 -9.07
C LEU A 342 18.00 5.26 -10.40
N LEU A 343 16.95 5.58 -11.14
CA LEU A 343 16.81 5.18 -12.53
C LEU A 343 17.77 6.01 -13.41
N ASP A 344 18.28 5.44 -14.50
CA ASP A 344 19.32 6.07 -15.33
C ASP A 344 18.96 7.49 -15.78
N TYR A 345 17.71 7.70 -16.18
CA TYR A 345 17.23 8.99 -16.69
C TYR A 345 17.00 10.06 -15.60
N GLU A 346 17.07 9.70 -14.32
CA GLU A 346 16.78 10.62 -13.20
C GLU A 346 18.02 10.97 -12.35
N VAL A 347 19.20 10.43 -12.69
CA VAL A 347 20.45 10.65 -11.95
C VAL A 347 20.75 12.13 -11.77
N ASN A 348 20.65 12.90 -12.86
CA ASN A 348 20.92 14.32 -12.83
C ASN A 348 19.90 15.11 -12.01
N ALA A 349 18.62 14.76 -12.14
CA ALA A 349 17.52 15.39 -11.42
C ALA A 349 17.67 15.29 -9.89
N ASN A 350 18.25 14.19 -9.41
CA ASN A 350 18.31 13.87 -7.97
C ASN A 350 19.66 14.18 -7.31
N ARG A 351 20.64 14.77 -8.00
CA ARG A 351 21.97 15.07 -7.44
C ARG A 351 21.93 15.79 -6.08
N GLN A 352 20.98 16.70 -5.89
CA GLN A 352 20.86 17.49 -4.67
C GLN A 352 20.18 16.76 -3.51
N VAL A 353 19.52 15.64 -3.79
CA VAL A 353 18.78 14.84 -2.79
C VAL A 353 19.57 13.62 -2.34
N VAL A 354 20.47 13.11 -3.18
CA VAL A 354 21.30 11.95 -2.89
C VAL A 354 22.26 12.22 -1.74
N VAL A 355 22.37 11.27 -0.82
CA VAL A 355 23.31 11.30 0.30
C VAL A 355 24.62 10.64 -0.11
N SER A 356 25.67 11.43 -0.24
CA SER A 356 27.03 10.93 -0.48
C SER A 356 27.60 10.26 0.77
N ASP A 357 28.61 9.39 0.61
CA ASP A 357 29.25 8.66 1.71
C ASP A 357 29.85 9.57 2.78
N ILE A 358 30.35 10.74 2.39
CA ILE A 358 30.88 11.76 3.32
C ILE A 358 29.81 12.32 4.26
N ARG A 359 28.53 12.28 3.85
CA ARG A 359 27.40 12.80 4.64
C ARG A 359 26.66 11.73 5.43
N LEU A 360 27.03 10.45 5.26
CA LEU A 360 26.43 9.37 6.05
C LEU A 360 26.79 9.53 7.53
N PRO A 361 25.82 9.41 8.43
CA PRO A 361 26.10 9.39 9.86
C PRO A 361 26.98 8.18 10.19
N ALA A 362 28.13 8.43 10.82
CA ALA A 362 29.06 7.38 11.21
C ALA A 362 28.39 6.39 12.19
N LYS A 363 28.82 5.12 12.15
CA LYS A 363 28.40 4.12 13.11
C LYS A 363 28.74 4.56 14.54
N VAL A 364 27.80 4.40 15.46
CA VAL A 364 28.00 4.76 16.86
C VAL A 364 28.47 3.53 17.64
N THR A 365 29.42 3.68 18.53
CA THR A 365 29.92 2.60 19.41
C THR A 365 28.97 2.26 20.55
N ASP A 366 27.73 2.75 20.48
CA ASP A 366 26.73 2.52 21.51
C ASP A 366 26.14 1.11 21.39
N SER A 367 26.19 0.36 22.48
CA SER A 367 25.77 -1.05 22.62
C SER A 367 24.24 -1.28 22.57
N GLY A 368 23.50 -0.42 21.92
CA GLY A 368 22.08 -0.65 21.65
C GLY A 368 21.88 -1.80 20.66
N VAL A 369 22.28 -2.99 21.04
CA VAL A 369 21.96 -4.23 20.32
C VAL A 369 20.44 -4.37 20.36
N LEU A 370 19.79 -4.50 19.18
CA LEU A 370 18.46 -5.11 19.17
C LEU A 370 18.61 -6.46 19.87
N ASP A 371 17.83 -6.63 20.91
CA ASP A 371 17.70 -7.91 21.60
C ASP A 371 16.80 -8.83 20.73
N VAL A 372 17.29 -9.13 19.51
CA VAL A 372 16.73 -10.11 18.58
C VAL A 372 17.85 -11.02 18.09
N ASP A 373 17.59 -12.30 18.18
CA ASP A 373 18.52 -13.34 17.75
C ASP A 373 18.34 -13.64 16.25
N THR A 374 19.24 -13.11 15.42
CA THR A 374 19.25 -13.35 13.97
C THR A 374 20.02 -14.62 13.58
N SER A 375 20.69 -15.28 14.52
CA SER A 375 21.50 -16.48 14.23
C SER A 375 20.67 -17.66 13.70
N ARG A 376 19.38 -17.63 13.95
CA ARG A 376 18.42 -18.66 13.51
C ARG A 376 17.84 -18.42 12.13
N VAL A 377 18.06 -17.24 11.53
CA VAL A 377 17.52 -16.89 10.21
C VAL A 377 18.11 -17.84 9.15
N LYS A 378 17.25 -18.50 8.41
CA LYS A 378 17.62 -19.45 7.36
C LYS A 378 17.82 -18.71 6.03
N THR A 379 18.94 -18.03 5.89
CA THR A 379 19.25 -17.18 4.72
C THR A 379 19.20 -17.95 3.40
N SER A 380 19.46 -19.26 3.38
CA SER A 380 19.32 -20.10 2.20
C SER A 380 17.89 -20.22 1.66
N ARG A 381 16.88 -19.84 2.46
CA ARG A 381 15.47 -19.83 2.02
C ARG A 381 15.05 -18.59 1.24
N VAL A 382 15.96 -17.65 1.03
CA VAL A 382 15.72 -16.44 0.24
C VAL A 382 16.92 -16.23 -0.66
N VAL A 383 16.66 -16.02 -1.96
CA VAL A 383 17.68 -15.68 -2.95
C VAL A 383 17.32 -14.37 -3.63
N ASP A 384 18.32 -13.63 -4.11
CA ASP A 384 18.10 -12.43 -4.91
C ASP A 384 18.12 -12.74 -6.42
N ALA A 385 17.70 -11.76 -7.21
CA ALA A 385 17.60 -11.91 -8.65
C ALA A 385 18.96 -12.11 -9.33
N GLN A 386 20.03 -11.49 -8.81
CA GLN A 386 21.38 -11.68 -9.36
C GLN A 386 21.87 -13.10 -9.11
N TRP A 387 21.71 -13.61 -7.89
CA TRP A 387 22.05 -14.99 -7.57
C TRP A 387 21.31 -15.97 -8.49
N LEU A 388 20.00 -15.78 -8.70
CA LEU A 388 19.22 -16.65 -9.57
C LEU A 388 19.71 -16.58 -11.01
N ASN A 389 19.97 -15.38 -11.55
CA ASN A 389 20.50 -15.20 -12.90
C ASN A 389 21.84 -15.95 -13.12
N ASP A 390 22.73 -15.89 -12.14
CA ASP A 390 24.06 -16.53 -12.21
C ASP A 390 23.99 -18.05 -12.05
N ASN A 391 22.82 -18.60 -11.69
CA ASN A 391 22.64 -20.02 -11.39
C ASN A 391 21.60 -20.74 -12.27
N LEU A 392 20.95 -20.06 -13.23
CA LEU A 392 19.87 -20.64 -14.05
C LEU A 392 20.26 -21.97 -14.75
N ASP A 393 21.52 -22.12 -15.12
CA ASP A 393 22.01 -23.31 -15.86
C ASP A 393 22.37 -24.49 -14.94
N LYS A 394 22.15 -24.37 -13.62
CA LYS A 394 22.49 -25.48 -12.70
C LYS A 394 21.53 -26.65 -12.87
N PRO A 395 22.03 -27.90 -12.98
CA PRO A 395 21.20 -29.07 -13.34
C PRO A 395 20.14 -29.43 -12.28
N ASN A 396 20.35 -29.06 -11.03
CA ASN A 396 19.43 -29.37 -9.90
C ASN A 396 18.69 -28.13 -9.40
N LEU A 397 18.59 -27.09 -10.22
CA LEU A 397 17.81 -25.90 -9.93
C LEU A 397 16.49 -25.96 -10.69
N THR A 398 15.39 -25.94 -9.96
CA THR A 398 14.03 -25.83 -10.54
C THR A 398 13.45 -24.47 -10.17
N VAL A 399 13.18 -23.65 -11.19
CA VAL A 399 12.53 -22.34 -11.00
C VAL A 399 11.04 -22.48 -11.26
N VAL A 400 10.21 -22.01 -10.34
CA VAL A 400 8.75 -22.12 -10.41
C VAL A 400 8.12 -20.74 -10.41
N ASP A 401 7.33 -20.44 -11.44
CA ASP A 401 6.48 -19.27 -11.52
C ASP A 401 5.12 -19.57 -10.86
N ALA A 402 4.84 -18.95 -9.75
CA ALA A 402 3.61 -19.14 -9.00
C ALA A 402 2.48 -18.17 -9.41
N ARG A 403 2.68 -17.36 -10.43
CA ARG A 403 1.65 -16.44 -10.98
C ARG A 403 0.58 -17.22 -11.76
N THR A 404 -0.43 -16.49 -12.22
CA THR A 404 -1.45 -17.06 -13.12
C THR A 404 -0.84 -17.51 -14.45
N GLU A 405 -1.46 -18.49 -15.10
CA GLU A 405 -1.01 -18.99 -16.42
C GLU A 405 -0.92 -17.84 -17.44
N ASP A 406 -1.92 -16.91 -17.47
CA ASP A 406 -1.90 -15.75 -18.37
C ASP A 406 -0.69 -14.82 -18.14
N ALA A 407 -0.24 -14.67 -16.89
CA ALA A 407 0.92 -13.87 -16.56
C ALA A 407 2.23 -14.55 -16.97
N TYR A 408 2.30 -15.87 -16.79
CA TYR A 408 3.41 -16.70 -17.19
C TYR A 408 3.58 -16.72 -18.72
N GLU A 409 2.49 -16.90 -19.48
CA GLU A 409 2.51 -16.95 -20.94
C GLU A 409 2.96 -15.62 -21.58
N LYS A 410 2.67 -14.51 -20.93
CA LYS A 410 3.11 -13.18 -21.40
C LYS A 410 4.61 -12.99 -21.29
N GLU A 411 5.19 -13.43 -20.20
CA GLU A 411 6.63 -13.44 -19.94
C GLU A 411 6.93 -14.16 -18.62
N HIS A 412 8.07 -14.85 -18.58
CA HIS A 412 8.57 -15.54 -17.39
C HIS A 412 10.10 -15.58 -17.37
N ILE A 413 10.69 -15.97 -16.24
CA ILE A 413 12.13 -16.19 -16.10
C ILE A 413 12.51 -17.42 -16.94
N PRO A 414 13.59 -17.37 -17.75
CA PRO A 414 13.99 -18.48 -18.61
C PRO A 414 14.10 -19.81 -17.85
N GLY A 415 13.50 -20.86 -18.39
CA GLY A 415 13.50 -22.20 -17.78
C GLY A 415 12.49 -22.40 -16.63
N ALA A 416 11.80 -21.36 -16.18
CA ALA A 416 10.79 -21.50 -15.14
C ALA A 416 9.60 -22.35 -15.61
N VAL A 417 9.07 -23.19 -14.70
CA VAL A 417 7.83 -23.95 -14.91
C VAL A 417 6.65 -23.24 -14.23
N SER A 418 5.49 -23.25 -14.89
CA SER A 418 4.29 -22.61 -14.34
C SER A 418 3.56 -23.52 -13.35
N LEU A 419 3.29 -23.02 -12.14
CA LEU A 419 2.42 -23.67 -11.16
C LEU A 419 1.68 -22.62 -10.32
N ASP A 420 0.49 -22.21 -10.78
CA ASP A 420 -0.41 -21.36 -10.00
C ASP A 420 -1.05 -22.16 -8.86
N PRO A 421 -0.64 -21.95 -7.59
CA PRO A 421 -1.19 -22.68 -6.44
C PRO A 421 -2.60 -22.23 -6.06
N MET A 422 -3.04 -21.08 -6.60
CA MET A 422 -4.37 -20.52 -6.33
C MET A 422 -5.41 -21.01 -7.32
N LYS A 423 -5.02 -21.70 -8.41
CA LYS A 423 -5.94 -22.30 -9.37
C LYS A 423 -6.84 -23.32 -8.66
N ASN A 424 -8.15 -23.09 -8.74
CA ASN A 424 -9.14 -23.88 -8.03
C ASN A 424 -9.01 -25.40 -8.35
N GLY A 425 -8.90 -26.22 -7.30
CA GLY A 425 -8.75 -27.68 -7.44
C GLY A 425 -7.35 -28.15 -7.83
N LYS A 426 -6.30 -27.30 -7.82
CA LYS A 426 -4.91 -27.72 -8.09
C LYS A 426 -4.24 -28.33 -6.86
N LEU A 427 -4.08 -27.56 -5.78
CA LEU A 427 -3.42 -28.02 -4.54
C LEU A 427 -4.37 -28.06 -3.35
N ARG A 428 -5.57 -27.56 -3.51
CA ARG A 428 -6.58 -27.40 -2.45
C ARG A 428 -7.95 -27.86 -2.93
N TRP A 429 -8.78 -28.29 -1.98
CA TRP A 429 -10.17 -28.66 -2.26
C TRP A 429 -10.96 -27.48 -2.84
N PRO A 430 -11.73 -27.68 -3.91
CA PRO A 430 -12.49 -26.60 -4.53
C PRO A 430 -13.58 -26.07 -3.61
N TRP A 431 -14.05 -24.85 -3.88
CA TRP A 431 -15.27 -24.33 -3.25
C TRP A 431 -16.45 -25.27 -3.53
N GLY A 432 -17.15 -25.69 -2.49
CA GLY A 432 -18.24 -26.67 -2.56
C GLY A 432 -17.87 -28.08 -2.11
N ALA A 433 -16.59 -28.35 -1.84
CA ALA A 433 -16.18 -29.57 -1.15
C ALA A 433 -16.58 -29.53 0.33
N ALA A 434 -16.49 -30.65 1.03
CA ALA A 434 -16.76 -30.75 2.47
C ALA A 434 -15.78 -29.90 3.29
N THR A 435 -14.52 -29.83 2.85
CA THR A 435 -13.43 -29.00 3.42
C THR A 435 -12.93 -28.00 2.39
N PRO A 436 -13.71 -26.95 2.06
CA PRO A 436 -13.39 -26.06 0.96
C PRO A 436 -12.10 -25.29 1.24
N GLN A 437 -11.21 -25.31 0.25
CA GLN A 437 -9.92 -24.62 0.27
C GLN A 437 -8.87 -25.17 1.25
N GLU A 438 -9.13 -26.27 1.96
CA GLU A 438 -8.07 -27.00 2.66
C GLU A 438 -7.14 -27.71 1.66
N LEU A 439 -5.91 -27.96 2.05
CA LEU A 439 -4.91 -28.63 1.22
C LEU A 439 -5.34 -30.06 0.87
N TYR A 440 -4.95 -30.51 -0.30
CA TYR A 440 -5.06 -31.93 -0.63
C TYR A 440 -4.09 -32.77 0.21
N GLU A 441 -4.34 -34.08 0.23
CA GLU A 441 -3.37 -35.03 0.77
C GLU A 441 -2.02 -34.91 0.07
N PRO A 442 -0.89 -35.01 0.81
CA PRO A 442 0.45 -34.78 0.26
C PRO A 442 0.77 -35.59 -1.01
N GLY A 443 0.30 -36.84 -1.11
CA GLY A 443 0.50 -37.69 -2.27
C GLY A 443 -0.17 -37.13 -3.54
N LYS A 444 -1.34 -36.53 -3.42
CA LYS A 444 -2.03 -35.90 -4.56
C LYS A 444 -1.30 -34.63 -5.01
N MET A 445 -0.80 -33.82 -4.08
CA MET A 445 -0.02 -32.63 -4.41
C MET A 445 1.32 -33.00 -5.04
N ALA A 446 1.97 -34.06 -4.57
CA ALA A 446 3.20 -34.59 -5.15
C ALA A 446 3.05 -35.01 -6.61
N GLY A 447 1.88 -35.56 -6.96
CA GLY A 447 1.54 -35.85 -8.37
C GLY A 447 1.57 -34.58 -9.23
N VAL A 448 0.96 -33.50 -8.74
CA VAL A 448 0.97 -32.20 -9.43
C VAL A 448 2.39 -31.66 -9.58
N PHE A 449 3.23 -31.79 -8.56
CA PHE A 449 4.63 -31.35 -8.61
C PHE A 449 5.42 -32.18 -9.65
N GLY A 450 5.28 -33.51 -9.59
CA GLY A 450 5.97 -34.40 -10.51
C GLY A 450 5.58 -34.17 -11.99
N GLU A 451 4.31 -33.93 -12.28
CA GLU A 451 3.84 -33.54 -13.62
C GLU A 451 4.53 -32.28 -14.16
N LYS A 452 4.91 -31.38 -13.27
CA LYS A 452 5.64 -30.14 -13.59
C LYS A 452 7.16 -30.30 -13.59
N GLY A 453 7.66 -31.52 -13.41
CA GLY A 453 9.10 -31.81 -13.36
C GLY A 453 9.79 -31.37 -12.07
N ILE A 454 9.01 -31.04 -11.02
CA ILE A 454 9.54 -30.61 -9.73
C ILE A 454 9.87 -31.85 -8.90
N SER A 455 11.10 -31.96 -8.38
CA SER A 455 11.56 -33.02 -7.48
C SER A 455 11.82 -32.46 -6.09
N ALA A 456 11.55 -33.25 -5.05
CA ALA A 456 11.86 -32.86 -3.66
C ALA A 456 13.37 -32.71 -3.41
N ASP A 457 14.19 -33.33 -4.23
CA ASP A 457 15.68 -33.31 -4.15
C ASP A 457 16.28 -32.08 -4.85
N ASP A 458 15.48 -31.30 -5.60
CA ASP A 458 15.96 -30.10 -6.31
C ASP A 458 16.16 -28.93 -5.34
N HIS A 459 16.96 -27.95 -5.76
CA HIS A 459 16.90 -26.61 -5.22
C HIS A 459 15.75 -25.88 -5.92
N ILE A 460 14.62 -25.71 -5.24
CA ILE A 460 13.41 -25.14 -5.81
C ILE A 460 13.34 -23.66 -5.47
N VAL A 461 13.42 -22.79 -6.48
CA VAL A 461 13.24 -21.35 -6.33
C VAL A 461 11.85 -20.96 -6.85
N VAL A 462 11.04 -20.36 -5.99
CA VAL A 462 9.67 -19.94 -6.35
C VAL A 462 9.57 -18.42 -6.37
N TYR A 463 8.91 -17.88 -7.37
CA TYR A 463 8.64 -16.45 -7.51
C TYR A 463 7.21 -16.17 -7.97
N ASP A 464 6.80 -14.95 -7.71
CA ASP A 464 5.58 -14.33 -8.21
C ASP A 464 5.79 -12.81 -8.41
N ASP A 465 4.75 -12.01 -8.37
CA ASP A 465 4.78 -10.55 -8.46
C ASP A 465 4.34 -9.85 -7.15
N ASP A 466 3.70 -10.54 -6.23
CA ASP A 466 3.18 -10.00 -4.97
C ASP A 466 3.81 -10.58 -3.69
N GLY A 467 4.51 -11.70 -3.79
CA GLY A 467 5.28 -12.38 -2.74
C GLY A 467 4.50 -13.41 -1.94
N TRP A 468 3.20 -13.25 -1.74
CA TRP A 468 2.46 -14.15 -0.88
C TRP A 468 2.06 -15.46 -1.56
N THR A 469 1.85 -15.46 -2.90
CA THR A 469 1.51 -16.65 -3.68
C THR A 469 2.71 -17.60 -3.75
N ALA A 470 3.90 -17.07 -4.02
CA ALA A 470 5.15 -17.84 -3.99
C ALA A 470 5.45 -18.40 -2.60
N ALA A 471 5.30 -17.59 -1.55
CA ALA A 471 5.52 -18.04 -0.18
C ALA A 471 4.50 -19.11 0.25
N PHE A 472 3.25 -19.02 -0.21
CA PHE A 472 2.26 -20.08 -0.01
C PHE A 472 2.68 -21.39 -0.70
N LEU A 473 3.09 -21.35 -1.97
CA LEU A 473 3.58 -22.55 -2.66
C LEU A 473 4.80 -23.16 -1.95
N LEU A 474 5.73 -22.34 -1.49
CA LEU A 474 6.88 -22.79 -0.70
C LEU A 474 6.46 -23.47 0.61
N SER A 475 5.40 -22.99 1.27
CA SER A 475 4.88 -23.65 2.47
C SER A 475 4.29 -25.02 2.19
N VAL A 476 3.64 -25.20 1.03
CA VAL A 476 3.10 -26.48 0.59
C VAL A 476 4.22 -27.46 0.23
N LEU A 477 5.27 -26.98 -0.43
CA LEU A 477 6.46 -27.78 -0.74
C LEU A 477 7.19 -28.21 0.56
N ASP A 478 7.37 -27.31 1.55
CA ASP A 478 7.93 -27.62 2.88
C ASP A 478 7.07 -28.67 3.61
N TYR A 479 5.74 -28.52 3.55
CA TYR A 479 4.80 -29.50 4.13
C TYR A 479 4.93 -30.88 3.46
N CYS A 480 5.12 -30.95 2.15
CA CYS A 480 5.31 -32.20 1.41
C CYS A 480 6.73 -32.78 1.55
N GLY A 481 7.66 -32.06 2.18
CA GLY A 481 9.00 -32.57 2.53
C GLY A 481 10.15 -32.05 1.67
N ALA A 482 9.94 -31.06 0.79
CA ALA A 482 11.05 -30.41 0.09
C ALA A 482 11.84 -29.54 1.09
N GLU A 483 13.14 -29.78 1.23
CA GLU A 483 13.99 -29.08 2.19
C GLU A 483 14.76 -27.91 1.59
N ASN A 484 15.20 -28.04 0.34
CA ASN A 484 16.00 -27.06 -0.36
C ASN A 484 15.12 -26.14 -1.21
N ILE A 485 14.38 -25.27 -0.55
CA ILE A 485 13.41 -24.36 -1.14
C ILE A 485 13.76 -22.91 -0.85
N ALA A 486 13.61 -22.02 -1.81
CA ALA A 486 13.93 -20.62 -1.68
C ALA A 486 12.89 -19.71 -2.36
N PHE A 487 12.67 -18.56 -1.74
CA PHE A 487 11.85 -17.46 -2.23
C PHE A 487 12.73 -16.48 -3.02
N LEU A 488 12.32 -16.10 -4.21
CA LEU A 488 12.99 -15.05 -4.98
C LEU A 488 12.57 -13.67 -4.45
N LYS A 489 13.45 -13.00 -3.72
CA LYS A 489 13.21 -11.66 -3.20
C LYS A 489 12.97 -10.66 -4.35
N GLY A 490 11.88 -9.90 -4.25
CA GLY A 490 11.46 -8.94 -5.26
C GLY A 490 10.81 -9.56 -6.48
N GLY A 491 10.69 -10.89 -6.54
CA GLY A 491 9.98 -11.63 -7.59
C GLY A 491 10.38 -11.22 -9.01
N ILE A 492 9.44 -11.38 -9.95
CA ILE A 492 9.65 -10.98 -11.36
C ILE A 492 9.82 -9.45 -11.51
N ASN A 493 9.32 -8.65 -10.56
CA ASN A 493 9.43 -7.19 -10.64
C ASN A 493 10.88 -6.74 -10.46
N THR A 494 11.60 -7.30 -9.48
CA THR A 494 13.02 -7.01 -9.30
C THR A 494 13.87 -7.63 -10.41
N TRP A 495 13.53 -8.82 -10.92
CA TRP A 495 14.16 -9.43 -12.07
C TRP A 495 14.16 -8.50 -13.29
N ARG A 496 12.99 -7.92 -13.63
CA ARG A 496 12.83 -6.94 -14.72
C ARG A 496 13.60 -5.65 -14.45
N ARG A 497 13.55 -5.14 -13.21
CA ARG A 497 14.21 -3.89 -12.81
C ARG A 497 15.73 -3.98 -12.99
N LEU A 498 16.31 -5.16 -12.82
CA LEU A 498 17.73 -5.42 -13.05
C LEU A 498 18.06 -5.77 -14.53
N ASP A 499 17.09 -5.59 -15.44
CA ASP A 499 17.21 -5.86 -16.88
C ASP A 499 17.61 -7.30 -17.22
N HIS A 500 17.34 -8.26 -16.31
CA HIS A 500 17.52 -9.67 -16.61
C HIS A 500 16.53 -10.15 -17.67
N ARG A 501 16.97 -11.07 -18.52
CA ARG A 501 16.17 -11.59 -19.63
C ARG A 501 14.90 -12.29 -19.13
N THR A 502 13.77 -11.98 -19.76
CA THR A 502 12.54 -12.77 -19.71
C THR A 502 12.30 -13.47 -21.04
N THR A 503 11.44 -14.48 -21.05
CA THR A 503 11.08 -15.23 -22.25
C THR A 503 9.60 -15.59 -22.27
N THR A 504 9.10 -15.93 -23.45
CA THR A 504 7.81 -16.61 -23.67
C THR A 504 8.00 -18.07 -24.07
N ASP A 505 9.25 -18.53 -24.22
CA ASP A 505 9.58 -19.89 -24.64
C ASP A 505 9.26 -20.88 -23.52
N LEU A 506 8.37 -21.83 -23.78
CA LEU A 506 8.00 -22.84 -22.79
C LEU A 506 9.13 -23.87 -22.61
N PRO A 507 9.52 -24.16 -21.36
CA PRO A 507 10.54 -25.17 -21.10
C PRO A 507 10.01 -26.58 -21.43
N LEU A 508 10.93 -27.45 -21.91
CA LEU A 508 10.59 -28.86 -22.06
C LEU A 508 10.50 -29.53 -20.69
N ILE A 509 9.29 -29.71 -20.20
CA ILE A 509 9.04 -30.38 -18.92
C ILE A 509 9.29 -31.88 -19.06
N LYS A 510 10.19 -32.41 -18.24
CA LYS A 510 10.38 -33.86 -18.04
C LYS A 510 9.71 -34.21 -16.72
N PRO A 511 8.59 -34.95 -16.71
CA PRO A 511 7.97 -35.37 -15.48
C PRO A 511 8.95 -36.08 -14.53
N SER A 512 8.83 -35.78 -13.25
CA SER A 512 9.65 -36.35 -12.17
C SER A 512 8.78 -37.05 -11.14
N VAL A 513 9.39 -37.74 -10.19
CA VAL A 513 8.72 -38.27 -9.02
C VAL A 513 9.03 -37.37 -7.84
N PHE A 514 8.02 -36.65 -7.32
CA PHE A 514 8.17 -35.92 -6.08
C PHE A 514 8.05 -36.88 -4.88
N LYS A 515 9.16 -37.17 -4.24
CA LYS A 515 9.19 -38.06 -3.06
C LYS A 515 8.62 -37.35 -1.85
N VAL A 516 7.47 -37.83 -1.36
CA VAL A 516 6.78 -37.25 -0.19
C VAL A 516 7.46 -37.66 1.12
N ASP A 517 7.75 -36.68 1.96
CA ASP A 517 8.08 -36.82 3.39
C ASP A 517 7.25 -35.81 4.20
N ALA A 518 5.94 -36.09 4.29
CA ALA A 518 4.98 -35.14 4.83
C ALA A 518 5.24 -34.77 6.28
N LYS A 519 5.32 -33.48 6.55
CA LYS A 519 5.52 -32.91 7.90
C LYS A 519 4.15 -32.61 8.53
N SER A 520 3.41 -33.65 8.93
CA SER A 520 2.03 -33.54 9.44
C SER A 520 1.86 -32.54 10.59
N GLN A 521 2.91 -32.33 11.39
CA GLN A 521 2.93 -31.35 12.49
C GLN A 521 2.81 -29.89 12.02
N PHE A 522 2.97 -29.60 10.71
CA PHE A 522 2.86 -28.24 10.20
C PHE A 522 1.40 -27.79 9.97
N ILE A 523 0.46 -28.72 9.99
CA ILE A 523 -0.97 -28.42 9.83
C ILE A 523 -1.69 -28.64 11.16
N VAL A 524 -2.61 -27.74 11.51
CA VAL A 524 -3.50 -27.87 12.65
C VAL A 524 -4.95 -27.63 12.23
N ASP A 525 -5.87 -28.34 12.86
CA ASP A 525 -7.30 -28.24 12.67
C ASP A 525 -7.98 -27.26 13.64
N ASN A 526 -9.27 -27.10 13.49
CA ASN A 526 -10.11 -26.28 14.37
C ASN A 526 -10.12 -26.77 15.82
N ALA A 527 -10.02 -28.09 16.05
CA ALA A 527 -10.01 -28.68 17.39
C ALA A 527 -8.73 -28.30 18.16
N PHE A 528 -7.57 -28.36 17.48
CA PHE A 528 -6.32 -27.88 18.03
C PHE A 528 -6.38 -26.39 18.41
N VAL A 529 -6.88 -25.55 17.50
CA VAL A 529 -7.01 -24.12 17.74
C VAL A 529 -7.92 -23.86 18.95
N ARG A 530 -9.10 -24.50 19.00
CA ARG A 530 -10.06 -24.37 20.11
C ARG A 530 -9.45 -24.77 21.46
N LYS A 531 -8.70 -25.87 21.49
CA LYS A 531 -8.05 -26.37 22.71
C LYS A 531 -7.00 -25.39 23.27
N ASN A 532 -6.42 -24.56 22.40
CA ASN A 532 -5.28 -23.69 22.72
C ASN A 532 -5.62 -22.20 22.80
N LEU A 533 -6.90 -21.80 22.82
CA LEU A 533 -7.29 -20.38 22.87
C LEU A 533 -6.72 -19.65 24.09
N ASP A 534 -6.65 -20.32 25.24
CA ASP A 534 -6.18 -19.75 26.51
C ASP A 534 -4.78 -20.26 26.88
N ASN A 535 -4.07 -20.90 25.96
CA ASN A 535 -2.72 -21.43 26.23
C ASN A 535 -1.65 -20.38 25.88
N PHE A 536 -1.02 -19.80 26.89
CA PHE A 536 0.01 -18.77 26.74
C PHE A 536 1.28 -19.24 26.00
N SER A 537 1.50 -20.56 25.90
CA SER A 537 2.61 -21.13 25.12
C SER A 537 2.27 -21.26 23.63
N VAL A 538 1.04 -20.93 23.22
CA VAL A 538 0.58 -20.93 21.82
C VAL A 538 0.17 -19.52 21.43
N ALA A 539 0.71 -19.01 20.34
CA ALA A 539 0.32 -17.73 19.78
C ALA A 539 -0.46 -17.96 18.47
N ILE A 540 -1.75 -17.67 18.47
CA ILE A 540 -2.58 -17.69 17.25
C ILE A 540 -2.41 -16.34 16.56
N VAL A 541 -1.84 -16.34 15.35
CA VAL A 541 -1.51 -15.13 14.59
C VAL A 541 -2.44 -15.01 13.39
N ASP A 542 -3.26 -13.98 13.39
CA ASP A 542 -4.19 -13.64 12.30
C ASP A 542 -3.52 -12.70 11.31
N VAL A 543 -3.17 -13.22 10.13
CA VAL A 543 -2.46 -12.48 9.08
C VAL A 543 -3.39 -11.80 8.07
N ARG A 544 -4.69 -11.78 8.32
CA ARG A 544 -5.66 -11.03 7.50
C ARG A 544 -5.43 -9.53 7.60
N THR A 545 -6.07 -8.78 6.68
CA THR A 545 -6.07 -7.31 6.79
C THR A 545 -6.72 -6.85 8.11
N LEU A 546 -6.31 -5.70 8.61
CA LEU A 546 -6.86 -5.16 9.86
C LEU A 546 -8.38 -4.92 9.76
N ASP A 547 -8.88 -4.52 8.59
CA ASP A 547 -10.32 -4.34 8.37
C ASP A 547 -11.09 -5.65 8.60
N GLN A 548 -10.57 -6.76 8.08
CA GLN A 548 -11.19 -8.07 8.27
C GLN A 548 -11.12 -8.55 9.73
N SER A 549 -9.98 -8.36 10.37
CA SER A 549 -9.79 -8.79 11.76
C SER A 549 -10.50 -7.88 12.77
N LYS A 550 -10.77 -6.61 12.44
CA LYS A 550 -11.50 -5.63 13.26
C LYS A 550 -13.01 -5.59 12.97
N LYS A 551 -13.55 -6.52 12.20
CA LYS A 551 -14.97 -6.60 11.83
C LYS A 551 -15.48 -5.45 10.93
N LEU A 552 -14.59 -4.77 10.23
CA LEU A 552 -14.92 -3.69 9.27
C LEU A 552 -15.15 -4.22 7.85
N ALA A 553 -14.55 -5.38 7.54
CA ALA A 553 -14.74 -6.10 6.29
C ALA A 553 -14.82 -7.61 6.56
N LYS A 554 -15.33 -8.38 5.60
CA LYS A 554 -15.28 -9.84 5.63
C LYS A 554 -14.89 -10.39 4.27
N HIS A 555 -14.33 -11.58 4.26
CA HIS A 555 -14.13 -12.33 3.02
C HIS A 555 -15.49 -12.68 2.39
N ALA A 556 -15.57 -12.68 1.06
CA ALA A 556 -16.83 -12.95 0.34
C ALA A 556 -17.51 -14.26 0.74
N ARG A 557 -16.71 -15.29 1.10
CA ARG A 557 -17.18 -16.62 1.53
C ARG A 557 -17.34 -16.78 3.04
N ALA A 558 -16.95 -15.79 3.84
CA ALA A 558 -17.16 -15.84 5.29
C ALA A 558 -18.63 -15.59 5.61
N LEU A 559 -19.18 -16.37 6.54
CA LEU A 559 -20.57 -16.23 7.00
C LEU A 559 -20.73 -15.00 7.89
N SER A 560 -19.71 -14.67 8.68
CA SER A 560 -19.74 -13.57 9.64
C SER A 560 -18.49 -12.72 9.64
N PHE A 561 -18.59 -11.55 10.25
CA PHE A 561 -17.45 -10.74 10.66
C PHE A 561 -16.85 -11.32 11.94
N GLY A 562 -15.55 -11.26 12.09
CA GLY A 562 -14.92 -11.67 13.33
C GLY A 562 -13.49 -12.15 13.17
N SER A 563 -12.94 -12.67 14.24
CA SER A 563 -11.63 -13.31 14.30
C SER A 563 -11.62 -14.35 15.40
N ILE A 564 -10.68 -15.29 15.33
CA ILE A 564 -10.46 -16.28 16.37
C ILE A 564 -10.16 -15.53 17.69
N PRO A 565 -10.85 -15.85 18.80
CA PRO A 565 -10.63 -15.20 20.09
C PRO A 565 -9.16 -15.25 20.50
N GLY A 566 -8.66 -14.19 21.10
CA GLY A 566 -7.26 -14.11 21.56
C GLY A 566 -6.20 -14.03 20.45
N SER A 567 -6.58 -14.11 19.16
CA SER A 567 -5.59 -14.04 18.08
C SER A 567 -4.87 -12.70 17.99
N ILE A 568 -3.56 -12.76 17.82
CA ILE A 568 -2.67 -11.62 17.62
C ILE A 568 -2.81 -11.15 16.18
N LYS A 569 -3.12 -9.87 15.96
CA LYS A 569 -3.27 -9.31 14.62
C LYS A 569 -1.90 -8.90 14.06
N PHE A 570 -1.47 -9.61 13.05
CA PHE A 570 -0.23 -9.30 12.33
C PHE A 570 -0.45 -9.49 10.83
N PRO A 571 -0.99 -8.50 10.13
CA PRO A 571 -1.30 -8.62 8.70
C PRO A 571 -0.12 -9.11 7.87
N ILE A 572 -0.39 -9.88 6.82
CA ILE A 572 0.64 -10.46 5.93
C ILE A 572 1.61 -9.40 5.39
N TYR A 573 1.12 -8.21 5.10
CA TYR A 573 1.94 -7.06 4.69
C TYR A 573 2.89 -6.54 5.78
N GLY A 574 2.75 -7.00 7.02
CA GLY A 574 3.74 -6.79 8.09
C GLY A 574 4.96 -7.68 7.94
N LEU A 575 4.81 -8.84 7.30
CA LEU A 575 5.87 -9.82 7.02
C LEU A 575 6.53 -9.56 5.66
N MET A 576 5.75 -9.14 4.68
CA MET A 576 6.19 -8.89 3.31
C MET A 576 5.85 -7.46 2.92
N MET A 577 6.73 -6.83 2.15
CA MET A 577 6.45 -5.59 1.45
C MET A 577 5.75 -5.89 0.12
N ASP A 578 5.19 -4.88 -0.54
CA ASP A 578 4.64 -5.06 -1.88
C ASP A 578 5.74 -5.54 -2.86
N HIS A 579 5.31 -6.17 -3.95
CA HIS A 579 6.20 -6.69 -5.01
C HIS A 579 7.23 -7.70 -4.55
N ALA A 580 6.85 -8.57 -3.62
CA ALA A 580 7.71 -9.65 -3.11
C ALA A 580 9.00 -9.18 -2.41
N GLU A 581 9.13 -7.88 -2.09
CA GLU A 581 10.26 -7.40 -1.30
C GLU A 581 10.10 -7.79 0.17
N LEU A 582 11.22 -8.06 0.82
CA LEU A 582 11.26 -8.46 2.22
C LEU A 582 11.90 -7.36 3.08
N LYS A 583 11.30 -7.12 4.25
CA LYS A 583 11.97 -6.32 5.29
C LYS A 583 13.22 -7.03 5.80
N PRO A 584 14.21 -6.30 6.32
CA PRO A 584 15.35 -6.91 6.99
C PRO A 584 14.89 -7.88 8.09
N PRO A 585 15.52 -9.07 8.23
CA PRO A 585 15.13 -10.06 9.24
C PRO A 585 15.09 -9.51 10.66
N GLU A 586 16.03 -8.63 10.99
CA GLU A 586 16.12 -7.96 12.30
C GLU A 586 14.87 -7.13 12.60
N GLN A 587 14.39 -6.41 11.60
CA GLN A 587 13.16 -5.62 11.71
C GLN A 587 11.94 -6.53 11.91
N LEU A 588 11.84 -7.60 11.14
CA LEU A 588 10.74 -8.56 11.26
C LEU A 588 10.72 -9.23 12.64
N LEU A 589 11.87 -9.69 13.12
CA LEU A 589 12.01 -10.32 14.45
C LEU A 589 11.65 -9.32 15.56
N TRP A 590 12.04 -8.06 15.43
CA TRP A 590 11.69 -7.02 16.37
C TRP A 590 10.18 -6.70 16.37
N ASP A 591 9.57 -6.58 15.19
CA ASP A 591 8.13 -6.35 15.02
C ASP A 591 7.30 -7.49 15.62
N LEU A 592 7.73 -8.74 15.42
CA LEU A 592 7.10 -9.95 15.95
C LEU A 592 7.24 -10.03 17.47
N LYS A 593 8.46 -9.82 18.00
CA LYS A 593 8.75 -9.84 19.45
C LYS A 593 7.89 -8.80 20.20
N ASN A 594 7.76 -7.59 19.68
CA ASN A 594 6.96 -6.54 20.31
C ASN A 594 5.44 -6.84 20.34
N ARG A 595 4.99 -7.85 19.61
CA ARG A 595 3.61 -8.34 19.62
C ARG A 595 3.45 -9.64 20.40
N GLY A 596 4.52 -10.10 21.04
CA GLY A 596 4.51 -11.36 21.80
C GLY A 596 4.53 -12.62 20.93
N ILE A 597 4.89 -12.47 19.63
CA ILE A 597 5.14 -13.58 18.71
C ILE A 597 6.62 -13.90 18.82
N THR A 598 6.97 -14.90 19.64
CA THR A 598 8.36 -15.21 20.00
C THR A 598 8.71 -16.68 19.73
N PRO A 599 9.97 -17.01 19.41
CA PRO A 599 10.38 -18.37 19.02
C PRO A 599 10.23 -19.47 20.09
N ASP A 600 9.98 -19.10 21.34
CA ASP A 600 9.72 -20.02 22.46
C ASP A 600 8.28 -20.55 22.48
N LYS A 601 7.41 -20.03 21.64
CA LYS A 601 6.00 -20.44 21.53
C LYS A 601 5.74 -21.29 20.28
N THR A 602 4.70 -22.11 20.36
CA THR A 602 4.06 -22.65 19.16
C THR A 602 3.30 -21.53 18.46
N ILE A 603 3.63 -21.23 17.21
CA ILE A 603 2.97 -20.18 16.43
C ILE A 603 1.98 -20.82 15.45
N VAL A 604 0.70 -20.52 15.63
CA VAL A 604 -0.38 -20.97 14.72
C VAL A 604 -0.80 -19.80 13.83
N ILE A 605 -0.55 -19.92 12.54
CA ILE A 605 -0.91 -18.87 11.58
C ILE A 605 -2.31 -19.16 11.01
N THR A 606 -3.16 -18.15 11.00
CA THR A 606 -4.51 -18.24 10.42
C THR A 606 -4.81 -17.05 9.50
N CYS A 607 -5.70 -17.27 8.53
CA CYS A 607 -6.21 -16.20 7.66
C CYS A 607 -7.70 -16.43 7.32
N ASN A 608 -8.15 -16.14 6.10
CA ASN A 608 -9.54 -16.46 5.68
C ASN A 608 -9.69 -17.91 5.18
N THR A 609 -8.72 -18.41 4.40
CA THR A 609 -8.83 -19.65 3.60
C THR A 609 -7.53 -20.48 3.56
N GLY A 610 -6.58 -20.23 4.45
CA GLY A 610 -5.30 -20.96 4.52
C GLY A 610 -4.14 -20.37 3.70
N ALA A 611 -4.39 -19.74 2.55
CA ALA A 611 -3.29 -19.32 1.65
C ALA A 611 -2.32 -18.30 2.28
N TRP A 612 -2.83 -17.20 2.86
CA TRP A 612 -1.97 -16.24 3.56
C TRP A 612 -1.39 -16.82 4.86
N ALA A 613 -2.06 -17.81 5.46
CA ALA A 613 -1.49 -18.56 6.58
C ALA A 613 -0.24 -19.33 6.15
N GLY A 614 -0.27 -19.98 4.98
CA GLY A 614 0.90 -20.63 4.41
C GLY A 614 2.03 -19.65 4.12
N ALA A 615 1.73 -18.48 3.52
CA ALA A 615 2.76 -17.45 3.30
C ALA A 615 3.39 -16.99 4.62
N GLY A 616 2.59 -16.74 5.65
CA GLY A 616 3.08 -16.40 7.00
C GLY A 616 3.90 -17.53 7.62
N PHE A 617 3.49 -18.78 7.42
CA PHE A 617 4.23 -19.96 7.86
C PHE A 617 5.65 -19.99 7.26
N PHE A 618 5.76 -19.84 5.93
CA PHE A 618 7.06 -19.81 5.26
C PHE A 618 7.96 -18.69 5.81
N MET A 619 7.41 -17.50 5.99
CA MET A 619 8.16 -16.35 6.51
C MET A 619 8.69 -16.57 7.92
N LEU A 620 7.89 -17.14 8.84
CA LEU A 620 8.37 -17.43 10.19
C LEU A 620 9.39 -18.58 10.21
N ARG A 621 9.24 -19.57 9.33
CA ARG A 621 10.24 -20.62 9.13
C ARG A 621 11.56 -20.05 8.58
N TYR A 622 11.50 -19.11 7.66
CA TYR A 622 12.66 -18.34 7.20
C TYR A 622 13.35 -17.60 8.35
N LEU A 623 12.58 -16.94 9.21
CA LEU A 623 13.10 -16.24 10.39
C LEU A 623 13.62 -17.17 11.51
N GLY A 624 13.53 -18.49 11.33
CA GLY A 624 14.09 -19.47 12.25
C GLY A 624 13.22 -19.84 13.44
N TYR A 625 11.90 -19.57 13.36
CA TYR A 625 10.95 -20.05 14.37
C TYR A 625 10.87 -21.58 14.32
N PRO A 626 11.06 -22.28 15.45
CA PRO A 626 11.16 -23.74 15.45
C PRO A 626 9.80 -24.45 15.30
N ASP A 627 8.75 -23.93 15.92
CA ASP A 627 7.41 -24.53 15.92
C ASP A 627 6.38 -23.54 15.33
N VAL A 628 6.21 -23.62 14.00
CA VAL A 628 5.22 -22.85 13.24
C VAL A 628 4.25 -23.82 12.60
N ARG A 629 2.96 -23.53 12.67
CA ARG A 629 1.88 -24.39 12.16
C ARG A 629 0.86 -23.56 11.39
N MET A 630 0.29 -24.15 10.35
CA MET A 630 -0.78 -23.54 9.55
C MET A 630 -2.14 -24.03 10.05
N HIS A 631 -3.03 -23.13 10.35
CA HIS A 631 -4.44 -23.43 10.54
C HIS A 631 -5.11 -23.46 9.16
N ASP A 632 -5.21 -24.65 8.58
CA ASP A 632 -5.60 -24.84 7.17
C ASP A 632 -7.08 -24.51 6.93
N ALA A 633 -7.98 -24.93 7.82
CA ALA A 633 -9.41 -24.58 7.78
C ALA A 633 -9.66 -23.05 7.87
N ALA A 634 -8.73 -22.33 8.49
CA ALA A 634 -8.70 -20.87 8.63
C ALA A 634 -10.01 -20.28 9.20
N TRP A 635 -10.31 -19.00 8.94
CA TRP A 635 -11.52 -18.35 9.46
C TRP A 635 -12.82 -18.97 8.93
N VAL A 636 -12.88 -19.28 7.63
CA VAL A 636 -14.08 -19.85 7.01
C VAL A 636 -14.45 -21.20 7.63
N GLY A 637 -13.47 -22.09 7.84
CA GLY A 637 -13.70 -23.37 8.51
C GLY A 637 -13.94 -23.21 10.01
N TRP A 638 -13.24 -22.27 10.67
CA TRP A 638 -13.44 -21.98 12.09
C TRP A 638 -14.84 -21.49 12.41
N GLU A 639 -15.38 -20.53 11.66
CA GLU A 639 -16.72 -20.02 11.91
C GLU A 639 -17.81 -21.08 11.68
N ALA A 640 -17.62 -21.98 10.71
CA ALA A 640 -18.49 -23.12 10.50
C ALA A 640 -18.41 -24.11 11.69
N PHE A 641 -17.21 -24.46 12.12
CA PHE A 641 -16.95 -25.36 13.25
C PHE A 641 -17.55 -24.85 14.57
N VAL A 642 -17.47 -23.56 14.84
CA VAL A 642 -18.04 -22.97 16.06
C VAL A 642 -19.55 -22.84 15.99
N ARG A 643 -20.09 -22.56 14.82
CA ARG A 643 -21.54 -22.36 14.60
C ARG A 643 -22.32 -23.65 14.57
N TYR A 644 -21.71 -24.73 14.06
CA TYR A 644 -22.35 -26.03 13.87
C TYR A 644 -21.53 -27.14 14.56
N PRO A 645 -21.46 -27.16 15.93
CA PRO A 645 -20.66 -28.12 16.68
C PRO A 645 -21.29 -29.52 16.63
N GLY A 646 -21.08 -30.26 15.58
CA GLY A 646 -21.68 -31.61 15.36
C GLY A 646 -21.69 -32.00 13.89
N CYS A 647 -21.55 -31.07 12.98
CA CYS A 647 -21.26 -31.34 11.58
C CYS A 647 -19.72 -31.42 11.49
N GLY A 648 -19.17 -32.61 11.32
CA GLY A 648 -17.72 -32.81 11.18
C GLY A 648 -17.15 -31.95 10.05
N TYR A 649 -16.60 -30.81 10.37
CA TYR A 649 -15.79 -29.92 9.55
C TYR A 649 -14.37 -29.91 10.12
#